data_ac8c53f655dcc6e1628245879e83b9ce
#
_entry.id   ac8c53f655dcc6e1628245879e83b9ce
#
_cell.length_a   1.000
_cell.length_b   1.000
_cell.length_c   1.000
_cell.angle_alpha   90.00
_cell.angle_beta   90.00
_cell.angle_gamma   90.00
#
_symmetry.space_group_name_H-M   'P 1'
#
loop_
_entity.id
_entity.type
_entity.pdbx_description
1 polymer ?
#
loop_
_entity_poly.entity_id
_entity_poly.type
_entity_poly.pdbx_seq_one_letter_code
_entity_poly.pdbx_strand_id
1 'polypeptide(L)'
;MTSTSGDPTPADIQKTIASGNFADALQDIDNLLAINPEHTEALYMAAVCYRYTKQYDKAQDCLDSLMSLSRDKGRIYQEQGHLHVALNHPEKALAAFANACQLNPVLIASWRSQYQILQAMNRPEDASQAQAQVQRLQALPKALVAVADLMAQGKLLKAESLCRKFLQSNPTHVEGMRLLAELAVQFGVLEDAEYLLESALEFEPGNAQVKIDYISILRKRQKFAQALSAAKDLSSEQPKNPQFKSLYAIETMQMGDYKTALALFDDVLELLPGDAITLTSRGHALKTRGSQKEAIASYKAAISSDPWHGDAYYALSNLKTYNFSEAEIDKMLALEQREELGPASKLHIAFALGKAFEDEHDYTRSFEFYAQGNRLKRQQSNYDADQMSVELANQRLYFTRDVLKSRANAGYPAPDPIFIVGLPRAGSTLLEQILSSHSQVDGTLELPNILSTAQKLRRQGRDDGDKPYPELLQDFSDTQLQSLGQQYIEDTQIHRQGAPFFIDKMPNNFRHIGLIKLILPNAKIIDARRHPMACCFSGFKQLFAEGQEFTYDLSDIGRYYNDYVELMDHWDTVSPGTVLRVHYENVVEDLETQVTRILEYCGLPFERACLNYYNTERAVRTASSEQVRQPIYRQGVEQWLQFKPFLSILEKTLEQSIDQYRLEVSAN
;
A
#
# COMPACT_ATOMS: atom_id res chain seq x y z
N MET A 1 53.15 12.48 25.78
CA MET A 1 52.18 11.42 25.71
C MET A 1 50.82 12.05 26.09
N THR A 2 50.15 12.62 25.14
CA THR A 2 48.84 13.22 25.31
C THR A 2 47.84 12.24 24.70
N SER A 3 47.00 11.66 25.58
CA SER A 3 45.86 10.84 25.18
C SER A 3 44.88 11.71 24.37
N THR A 4 44.77 11.43 23.10
CA THR A 4 43.66 11.95 22.26
C THR A 4 42.36 11.38 22.82
N SER A 5 41.58 12.18 23.53
CA SER A 5 40.19 11.88 23.83
C SER A 5 39.47 11.79 22.50
N GLY A 6 38.99 10.60 22.13
CA GLY A 6 38.16 10.42 20.93
C GLY A 6 36.90 11.29 21.06
N ASP A 7 36.43 11.80 19.94
CA ASP A 7 35.21 12.57 19.86
C ASP A 7 34.07 11.77 20.52
N PRO A 8 33.18 12.43 21.30
CA PRO A 8 32.12 11.75 22.04
C PRO A 8 31.16 11.05 21.07
N THR A 9 30.90 9.78 21.33
CA THR A 9 29.95 9.02 20.52
C THR A 9 28.50 9.39 20.88
N PRO A 10 27.53 9.20 19.98
CA PRO A 10 26.10 9.41 20.33
C PRO A 10 25.67 8.68 21.61
N ALA A 11 26.22 7.50 21.88
CA ALA A 11 25.96 6.74 23.11
C ALA A 11 26.50 7.42 24.37
N ASP A 12 27.62 8.12 24.29
CA ASP A 12 28.19 8.86 25.42
C ASP A 12 27.38 10.13 25.70
N ILE A 13 26.95 10.83 24.63
CA ILE A 13 26.05 11.98 24.75
C ILE A 13 24.70 11.57 25.39
N GLN A 14 24.14 10.43 25.01
CA GLN A 14 22.91 9.89 25.64
C GLN A 14 23.10 9.65 27.15
N LYS A 15 24.26 9.19 27.61
CA LYS A 15 24.56 9.04 29.06
C LYS A 15 24.62 10.39 29.75
N THR A 16 25.22 11.40 29.10
CA THR A 16 25.30 12.77 29.62
C THR A 16 23.89 13.39 29.76
N ILE A 17 23.02 13.19 28.77
CA ILE A 17 21.60 13.59 28.83
C ILE A 17 20.87 12.85 29.95
N ALA A 18 21.07 11.55 30.08
CA ALA A 18 20.43 10.73 31.13
C ALA A 18 20.85 11.15 32.55
N SER A 19 22.04 11.71 32.72
CA SER A 19 22.50 12.28 34.01
C SER A 19 21.97 13.70 34.28
N GLY A 20 21.20 14.29 33.35
CA GLY A 20 20.62 15.63 33.47
C GLY A 20 21.57 16.79 33.06
N ASN A 21 22.74 16.51 32.55
CA ASN A 21 23.74 17.50 32.15
C ASN A 21 23.50 17.99 30.70
N PHE A 22 22.36 18.67 30.50
CA PHE A 22 21.92 19.08 29.16
C PHE A 22 22.84 20.11 28.50
N ALA A 23 23.47 21.00 29.27
CA ALA A 23 24.37 22.02 28.73
C ALA A 23 25.67 21.40 28.19
N ASP A 24 26.25 20.45 28.90
CA ASP A 24 27.45 19.73 28.47
C ASP A 24 27.15 18.87 27.24
N ALA A 25 25.99 18.19 27.24
CA ALA A 25 25.52 17.41 26.11
C ALA A 25 25.35 18.27 24.84
N LEU A 26 24.86 19.50 24.95
CA LEU A 26 24.73 20.42 23.79
C LEU A 26 26.07 20.75 23.16
N GLN A 27 27.13 20.91 23.95
CA GLN A 27 28.46 21.18 23.40
C GLN A 27 28.98 20.02 22.54
N ASP A 28 28.79 18.80 23.01
CA ASP A 28 29.15 17.60 22.28
C ASP A 28 28.30 17.38 21.02
N ILE A 29 26.99 17.69 21.12
CA ILE A 29 26.06 17.64 19.99
C ILE A 29 26.44 18.65 18.92
N ASP A 30 26.78 19.90 19.30
CA ASP A 30 27.19 20.94 18.37
C ASP A 30 28.45 20.52 17.58
N ASN A 31 29.38 19.82 18.19
CA ASN A 31 30.53 19.25 17.51
C ASN A 31 30.14 18.21 16.45
N LEU A 32 29.18 17.33 16.76
CA LEU A 32 28.65 16.36 15.79
C LEU A 32 27.90 17.04 14.65
N LEU A 33 27.07 18.04 14.93
CA LEU A 33 26.31 18.77 13.92
C LEU A 33 27.20 19.69 13.05
N ALA A 34 28.34 20.16 13.57
CA ALA A 34 29.34 20.86 12.78
C ALA A 34 29.99 19.98 11.71
N ILE A 35 30.14 18.66 11.98
CA ILE A 35 30.65 17.69 11.02
C ILE A 35 29.54 17.24 10.04
N ASN A 36 28.36 16.97 10.56
CA ASN A 36 27.19 16.54 9.77
C ASN A 36 25.93 17.25 10.26
N PRO A 37 25.51 18.36 9.62
CA PRO A 37 24.31 19.12 10.00
C PRO A 37 22.99 18.32 9.92
N GLU A 38 22.96 17.25 9.13
CA GLU A 38 21.79 16.39 8.94
C GLU A 38 21.82 15.12 9.81
N HIS A 39 22.70 15.07 10.82
CA HIS A 39 22.78 13.92 11.72
C HIS A 39 21.53 13.80 12.59
N THR A 40 20.60 12.95 12.18
CA THR A 40 19.24 12.84 12.78
C THR A 40 19.25 12.54 14.28
N GLU A 41 20.14 11.67 14.76
CA GLU A 41 20.25 11.35 16.20
C GLU A 41 20.75 12.54 17.02
N ALA A 42 21.73 13.30 16.49
CA ALA A 42 22.24 14.51 17.13
C ALA A 42 21.17 15.62 17.18
N LEU A 43 20.44 15.84 16.07
CA LEU A 43 19.31 16.79 16.04
C LEU A 43 18.22 16.42 17.05
N TYR A 44 17.90 15.13 17.20
CA TYR A 44 16.93 14.69 18.19
C TYR A 44 17.40 14.96 19.63
N MET A 45 18.65 14.62 19.93
CA MET A 45 19.26 14.91 21.24
C MET A 45 19.34 16.40 21.51
N ALA A 46 19.63 17.24 20.48
CA ALA A 46 19.61 18.70 20.58
C ALA A 46 18.21 19.21 20.95
N ALA A 47 17.15 18.75 20.26
CA ALA A 47 15.78 19.15 20.54
C ALA A 47 15.39 18.86 22.01
N VAL A 48 15.73 17.67 22.50
CA VAL A 48 15.52 17.29 23.92
C VAL A 48 16.26 18.23 24.85
N CYS A 49 17.57 18.46 24.62
CA CYS A 49 18.39 19.33 25.48
C CYS A 49 17.91 20.78 25.45
N TYR A 50 17.57 21.32 24.27
CA TYR A 50 17.02 22.69 24.15
C TYR A 50 15.68 22.83 24.88
N ARG A 51 14.79 21.84 24.83
CA ARG A 51 13.56 21.88 25.62
C ARG A 51 13.84 21.92 27.13
N TYR A 52 14.74 21.07 27.65
CA TYR A 52 15.08 21.08 29.07
C TYR A 52 15.81 22.36 29.49
N THR A 53 16.58 22.98 28.61
CA THR A 53 17.23 24.27 28.88
C THR A 53 16.34 25.47 28.54
N LYS A 54 15.05 25.25 28.22
CA LYS A 54 14.04 26.26 27.92
C LYS A 54 14.34 27.12 26.69
N GLN A 55 15.14 26.63 25.76
CA GLN A 55 15.42 27.25 24.46
C GLN A 55 14.44 26.72 23.42
N TYR A 56 13.14 27.03 23.59
CA TYR A 56 12.04 26.38 22.87
C TYR A 56 12.07 26.58 21.36
N ASP A 57 12.48 27.79 20.90
CA ASP A 57 12.58 28.09 19.46
C ASP A 57 13.62 27.17 18.78
N LYS A 58 14.79 27.00 19.41
CA LYS A 58 15.82 26.09 18.88
C LYS A 58 15.38 24.62 18.92
N ALA A 59 14.60 24.24 19.95
CA ALA A 59 14.03 22.91 19.99
C ALA A 59 13.08 22.67 18.81
N GLN A 60 12.24 23.66 18.46
CA GLN A 60 11.34 23.60 17.32
C GLN A 60 12.12 23.50 15.99
N ASP A 61 13.15 24.35 15.80
CA ASP A 61 13.99 24.32 14.60
C ASP A 61 14.62 22.93 14.34
N CYS A 62 15.10 22.28 15.44
CA CYS A 62 15.63 20.92 15.36
C CYS A 62 14.55 19.89 14.98
N LEU A 63 13.33 20.01 15.52
CA LEU A 63 12.23 19.12 15.23
C LEU A 63 11.73 19.30 13.79
N ASP A 64 11.69 20.53 13.27
CA ASP A 64 11.30 20.82 11.90
C ASP A 64 12.33 20.24 10.90
N SER A 65 13.62 20.38 11.20
CA SER A 65 14.68 19.74 10.41
C SER A 65 14.54 18.20 10.41
N LEU A 66 14.28 17.61 11.57
CA LEU A 66 14.07 16.16 11.71
C LEU A 66 12.85 15.66 10.95
N MET A 67 11.77 16.44 10.86
CA MET A 67 10.55 16.04 10.18
C MET A 67 10.78 15.74 8.69
N SER A 68 11.77 16.40 8.06
CA SER A 68 12.18 16.15 6.69
C SER A 68 13.19 15.00 6.54
N LEU A 69 14.06 14.80 7.54
CA LEU A 69 15.21 13.90 7.44
C LEU A 69 14.97 12.50 8.03
N SER A 70 14.19 12.41 9.12
CA SER A 70 14.04 11.17 9.87
C SER A 70 12.86 10.31 9.40
N ARG A 71 13.06 8.98 9.42
CA ARG A 71 11.99 7.99 9.24
C ARG A 71 11.19 7.72 10.52
N ASP A 72 11.78 7.91 11.70
CA ASP A 72 11.13 7.72 13.02
C ASP A 72 10.33 8.95 13.43
N LYS A 73 9.28 9.25 12.68
CA LYS A 73 8.40 10.40 12.95
C LYS A 73 7.62 10.26 14.26
N GLY A 74 7.37 9.04 14.72
CA GLY A 74 6.67 8.82 15.99
C GLY A 74 7.39 9.45 17.18
N ARG A 75 8.72 9.31 17.28
CA ARG A 75 9.52 9.93 18.32
C ARG A 75 9.64 11.45 18.16
N ILE A 76 9.62 11.95 16.93
CA ILE A 76 9.62 13.41 16.69
C ILE A 76 8.33 14.02 17.21
N TYR A 77 7.17 13.44 16.87
CA TYR A 77 5.88 13.90 17.41
C TYR A 77 5.80 13.75 18.93
N GLN A 78 6.39 12.71 19.51
CA GLN A 78 6.49 12.58 20.98
C GLN A 78 7.24 13.77 21.59
N GLU A 79 8.40 14.13 21.04
CA GLU A 79 9.20 15.25 21.55
C GLU A 79 8.51 16.62 21.30
N GLN A 80 7.83 16.75 20.13
CA GLN A 80 6.98 17.92 19.86
C GLN A 80 5.84 18.05 20.88
N GLY A 81 5.21 16.93 21.25
CA GLY A 81 4.21 16.89 22.32
C GLY A 81 4.77 17.39 23.65
N HIS A 82 5.97 16.93 24.02
CA HIS A 82 6.66 17.42 25.23
C HIS A 82 7.01 18.90 25.16
N LEU A 83 7.41 19.40 23.99
CA LEU A 83 7.65 20.83 23.75
C LEU A 83 6.37 21.65 23.95
N HIS A 84 5.24 21.21 23.40
CA HIS A 84 3.95 21.88 23.56
C HIS A 84 3.46 21.86 25.03
N VAL A 85 3.74 20.79 25.78
CA VAL A 85 3.49 20.78 27.23
C VAL A 85 4.32 21.86 27.93
N ALA A 86 5.61 22.00 27.60
CA ALA A 86 6.49 23.01 28.18
C ALA A 86 6.05 24.45 27.83
N LEU A 87 5.42 24.64 26.66
CA LEU A 87 4.84 25.91 26.20
C LEU A 87 3.42 26.15 26.73
N ASN A 88 2.86 25.24 27.53
CA ASN A 88 1.48 25.30 28.06
C ASN A 88 0.40 25.33 26.96
N HIS A 89 0.60 24.56 25.88
CA HIS A 89 -0.36 24.39 24.77
C HIS A 89 -0.96 22.96 24.80
N PRO A 90 -1.94 22.67 25.69
CA PRO A 90 -2.39 21.29 25.96
C PRO A 90 -3.06 20.62 24.75
N GLU A 91 -3.82 21.37 23.93
CA GLU A 91 -4.48 20.81 22.74
C GLU A 91 -3.46 20.41 21.66
N LYS A 92 -2.45 21.26 21.39
CA LYS A 92 -1.36 20.93 20.48
C LYS A 92 -0.52 19.76 20.98
N ALA A 93 -0.26 19.71 22.29
CA ALA A 93 0.44 18.59 22.92
C ALA A 93 -0.34 17.28 22.76
N LEU A 94 -1.66 17.30 22.98
CA LEU A 94 -2.52 16.14 22.82
C LEU A 94 -2.51 15.63 21.36
N ALA A 95 -2.62 16.53 20.39
CA ALA A 95 -2.56 16.19 18.97
C ALA A 95 -1.19 15.56 18.58
N ALA A 96 -0.09 16.16 19.06
CA ALA A 96 1.25 15.62 18.79
C ALA A 96 1.45 14.23 19.42
N PHE A 97 1.03 14.01 20.68
CA PHE A 97 1.10 12.68 21.29
C PHE A 97 0.17 11.66 20.62
N ALA A 98 -0.99 12.08 20.12
CA ALA A 98 -1.88 11.21 19.34
C ALA A 98 -1.20 10.76 18.04
N ASN A 99 -0.60 11.70 17.28
CA ASN A 99 0.18 11.38 16.08
C ASN A 99 1.37 10.46 16.42
N ALA A 100 2.07 10.70 17.53
CA ALA A 100 3.15 9.83 17.99
C ALA A 100 2.68 8.39 18.20
N CYS A 101 1.54 8.20 18.89
CA CYS A 101 0.97 6.89 19.17
C CYS A 101 0.36 6.22 17.93
N GLN A 102 -0.13 6.99 16.98
CA GLN A 102 -0.61 6.46 15.70
C GLN A 102 0.53 5.87 14.86
N LEU A 103 1.70 6.52 14.86
CA LEU A 103 2.88 6.07 14.12
C LEU A 103 3.68 5.00 14.87
N ASN A 104 3.70 5.07 16.19
CA ASN A 104 4.37 4.10 17.05
C ASN A 104 3.52 3.83 18.31
N PRO A 105 2.64 2.82 18.27
CA PRO A 105 1.70 2.52 19.34
C PRO A 105 2.33 2.11 20.67
N VAL A 106 3.63 1.76 20.69
CA VAL A 106 4.32 1.31 21.91
C VAL A 106 5.07 2.43 22.64
N LEU A 107 4.88 3.69 22.26
CA LEU A 107 5.41 4.85 22.96
C LEU A 107 4.65 5.11 24.27
N ILE A 108 4.96 4.35 25.31
CA ILE A 108 4.29 4.43 26.62
C ILE A 108 4.29 5.86 27.20
N ALA A 109 5.37 6.62 26.99
CA ALA A 109 5.46 8.01 27.46
C ALA A 109 4.38 8.90 26.83
N SER A 110 4.13 8.74 25.54
CA SER A 110 3.09 9.49 24.84
C SER A 110 1.69 9.14 25.34
N TRP A 111 1.37 7.86 25.59
CA TRP A 111 0.10 7.43 26.18
C TRP A 111 -0.11 7.97 27.61
N ARG A 112 0.96 7.99 28.41
CA ARG A 112 0.90 8.59 29.76
C ARG A 112 0.65 10.10 29.72
N SER A 113 1.31 10.80 28.81
CA SER A 113 1.10 12.25 28.62
C SER A 113 -0.32 12.54 28.14
N GLN A 114 -0.85 11.76 27.18
CA GLN A 114 -2.25 11.89 26.77
C GLN A 114 -3.20 11.69 27.96
N TYR A 115 -3.01 10.63 28.73
CA TYR A 115 -3.81 10.38 29.94
C TYR A 115 -3.84 11.58 30.89
N GLN A 116 -2.66 12.14 31.20
CA GLN A 116 -2.55 13.29 32.10
C GLN A 116 -3.24 14.56 31.55
N ILE A 117 -3.03 14.84 30.26
CA ILE A 117 -3.66 16.01 29.60
C ILE A 117 -5.16 15.86 29.56
N LEU A 118 -5.68 14.68 29.14
CA LEU A 118 -7.11 14.41 29.05
C LEU A 118 -7.81 14.48 30.41
N GLN A 119 -7.16 14.01 31.47
CA GLN A 119 -7.66 14.20 32.82
C GLN A 119 -7.75 15.69 33.21
N ALA A 120 -6.70 16.47 32.91
CA ALA A 120 -6.70 17.91 33.20
C ALA A 120 -7.75 18.67 32.38
N MET A 121 -8.09 18.19 31.18
CA MET A 121 -9.14 18.73 30.30
C MET A 121 -10.54 18.23 30.63
N ASN A 122 -10.73 17.45 31.71
CA ASN A 122 -12.00 16.85 32.11
C ASN A 122 -12.67 15.98 31.04
N ARG A 123 -11.85 15.16 30.35
CA ARG A 123 -12.27 14.18 29.32
C ARG A 123 -12.04 12.74 29.84
N PRO A 124 -12.88 12.24 30.77
CA PRO A 124 -12.61 10.99 31.50
C PRO A 124 -12.69 9.74 30.63
N GLU A 125 -13.53 9.70 29.63
CA GLU A 125 -13.66 8.55 28.70
C GLU A 125 -12.39 8.36 27.87
N ASP A 126 -11.90 9.42 27.26
CA ASP A 126 -10.66 9.39 26.47
C ASP A 126 -9.44 9.10 27.35
N ALA A 127 -9.41 9.68 28.56
CA ALA A 127 -8.36 9.40 29.54
C ALA A 127 -8.34 7.91 29.93
N SER A 128 -9.51 7.29 30.12
CA SER A 128 -9.61 5.86 30.43
C SER A 128 -9.04 4.99 29.30
N GLN A 129 -9.27 5.35 28.04
CA GLN A 129 -8.70 4.65 26.88
C GLN A 129 -7.16 4.76 26.86
N ALA A 130 -6.62 5.95 27.06
CA ALA A 130 -5.17 6.15 27.14
C ALA A 130 -4.54 5.35 28.30
N GLN A 131 -5.20 5.30 29.45
CA GLN A 131 -4.76 4.52 30.62
C GLN A 131 -4.76 3.02 30.32
N ALA A 132 -5.78 2.51 29.65
CA ALA A 132 -5.85 1.10 29.26
C ALA A 132 -4.68 0.70 28.34
N GLN A 133 -4.28 1.57 27.41
CA GLN A 133 -3.10 1.34 26.58
C GLN A 133 -1.80 1.30 27.38
N VAL A 134 -1.63 2.20 28.34
CA VAL A 134 -0.47 2.18 29.25
C VAL A 134 -0.40 0.85 30.01
N GLN A 135 -1.52 0.39 30.57
CA GLN A 135 -1.60 -0.87 31.30
C GLN A 135 -1.27 -2.07 30.41
N ARG A 136 -1.86 -2.12 29.21
CA ARG A 136 -1.58 -3.15 28.20
C ARG A 136 -0.09 -3.24 27.88
N LEU A 137 0.54 -2.12 27.54
CA LEU A 137 1.95 -2.08 27.18
C LEU A 137 2.88 -2.44 28.35
N GLN A 138 2.51 -2.12 29.59
CA GLN A 138 3.27 -2.51 30.78
C GLN A 138 3.18 -4.01 31.10
N ALA A 139 2.08 -4.66 30.71
CA ALA A 139 1.89 -6.09 30.87
C ALA A 139 2.65 -6.93 29.82
N LEU A 140 3.04 -6.33 28.70
CA LEU A 140 3.76 -7.03 27.63
C LEU A 140 5.21 -7.33 28.02
N PRO A 141 5.76 -8.48 27.61
CA PRO A 141 7.19 -8.77 27.70
C PRO A 141 8.02 -7.68 27.00
N LYS A 142 9.09 -7.24 27.65
CA LYS A 142 9.97 -6.17 27.10
C LYS A 142 10.48 -6.48 25.69
N ALA A 143 10.74 -7.76 25.39
CA ALA A 143 11.16 -8.19 24.07
C ALA A 143 10.10 -7.88 22.99
N LEU A 144 8.82 -8.09 23.27
CA LEU A 144 7.73 -7.81 22.32
C LEU A 144 7.47 -6.30 22.16
N VAL A 145 7.63 -5.52 23.22
CA VAL A 145 7.61 -4.04 23.12
C VAL A 145 8.74 -3.56 22.21
N ALA A 146 9.95 -4.14 22.35
CA ALA A 146 11.08 -3.82 21.46
C ALA A 146 10.85 -4.28 20.00
N VAL A 147 10.19 -5.43 19.78
CA VAL A 147 9.78 -5.88 18.44
C VAL A 147 8.86 -4.83 17.79
N ALA A 148 7.80 -4.43 18.46
CA ALA A 148 6.84 -3.46 17.94
C ALA A 148 7.49 -2.06 17.73
N ASP A 149 8.41 -1.65 18.59
CA ASP A 149 9.18 -0.41 18.38
C ASP A 149 10.09 -0.48 17.14
N LEU A 150 10.77 -1.62 16.91
CA LEU A 150 11.57 -1.86 15.72
C LEU A 150 10.71 -1.88 14.43
N MET A 151 9.50 -2.44 14.52
CA MET A 151 8.53 -2.41 13.41
C MET A 151 8.15 -0.98 13.06
N ALA A 152 7.79 -0.16 14.05
CA ALA A 152 7.45 1.24 13.86
C ALA A 152 8.62 2.08 13.29
N GLN A 153 9.86 1.69 13.58
CA GLN A 153 11.08 2.29 12.99
C GLN A 153 11.40 1.77 11.59
N GLY A 154 10.63 0.84 11.02
CA GLY A 154 10.90 0.20 9.72
C GLY A 154 12.08 -0.79 9.74
N LYS A 155 12.60 -1.18 10.92
CA LYS A 155 13.73 -2.11 11.08
C LYS A 155 13.24 -3.57 11.11
N LEU A 156 12.50 -3.96 10.07
CA LEU A 156 11.69 -5.18 10.03
C LEU A 156 12.50 -6.47 10.24
N LEU A 157 13.68 -6.61 9.62
CA LEU A 157 14.52 -7.80 9.77
C LEU A 157 15.02 -8.00 11.21
N LYS A 158 15.34 -6.89 11.90
CA LYS A 158 15.74 -6.94 13.32
C LYS A 158 14.55 -7.30 14.21
N ALA A 159 13.37 -6.75 13.90
CA ALA A 159 12.13 -7.08 14.59
C ALA A 159 11.79 -8.56 14.46
N GLU A 160 11.85 -9.10 13.25
CA GLU A 160 11.60 -10.52 12.98
C GLU A 160 12.56 -11.42 13.73
N SER A 161 13.87 -11.17 13.65
CA SER A 161 14.89 -11.96 14.34
C SER A 161 14.64 -11.98 15.86
N LEU A 162 14.32 -10.82 16.45
CA LEU A 162 14.02 -10.71 17.88
C LEU A 162 12.72 -11.45 18.25
N CYS A 163 11.68 -11.32 17.43
CA CYS A 163 10.38 -11.96 17.63
C CYS A 163 10.50 -13.49 17.55
N ARG A 164 11.18 -14.02 16.52
CA ARG A 164 11.45 -15.47 16.38
C ARG A 164 12.25 -16.02 17.56
N LYS A 165 13.30 -15.30 18.01
CA LYS A 165 14.07 -15.68 19.20
C LYS A 165 13.21 -15.74 20.46
N PHE A 166 12.30 -14.77 20.63
CA PHE A 166 11.35 -14.78 21.74
C PHE A 166 10.41 -15.99 21.68
N LEU A 167 9.84 -16.30 20.50
CA LEU A 167 8.93 -17.42 20.31
C LEU A 167 9.62 -18.79 20.44
N GLN A 168 10.91 -18.93 20.15
CA GLN A 168 11.66 -20.15 20.43
C GLN A 168 11.62 -20.53 21.93
N SER A 169 11.61 -19.53 22.82
CA SER A 169 11.51 -19.74 24.27
C SER A 169 10.08 -19.71 24.79
N ASN A 170 9.13 -19.18 24.03
CA ASN A 170 7.73 -18.98 24.41
C ASN A 170 6.81 -19.37 23.23
N PRO A 171 6.77 -20.65 22.80
CA PRO A 171 6.17 -21.06 21.52
C PRO A 171 4.66 -20.85 21.44
N THR A 172 3.97 -20.71 22.57
CA THR A 172 2.51 -20.52 22.65
C THR A 172 2.09 -19.08 22.96
N HIS A 173 3.04 -18.13 22.90
CA HIS A 173 2.74 -16.75 23.27
C HIS A 173 1.98 -16.02 22.16
N VAL A 174 0.67 -15.85 22.33
CA VAL A 174 -0.27 -15.33 21.33
C VAL A 174 0.13 -13.97 20.76
N GLU A 175 0.50 -12.98 21.61
CA GLU A 175 0.92 -11.66 21.12
C GLU A 175 2.25 -11.74 20.32
N GLY A 176 3.13 -12.67 20.67
CA GLY A 176 4.35 -12.93 19.87
C GLY A 176 4.00 -13.46 18.48
N MET A 177 3.05 -14.42 18.39
CA MET A 177 2.57 -14.93 17.10
C MET A 177 1.90 -13.82 16.28
N ARG A 178 1.08 -12.98 16.92
CA ARG A 178 0.40 -11.86 16.28
C ARG A 178 1.38 -10.85 15.68
N LEU A 179 2.41 -10.46 16.42
CA LEU A 179 3.45 -9.55 15.92
C LEU A 179 4.28 -10.19 14.79
N LEU A 180 4.56 -11.50 14.88
CA LEU A 180 5.25 -12.20 13.79
C LEU A 180 4.37 -12.31 12.54
N ALA A 181 3.06 -12.48 12.69
CA ALA A 181 2.11 -12.45 11.60
C ALA A 181 2.04 -11.06 10.94
N GLU A 182 2.05 -9.99 11.74
CA GLU A 182 2.09 -8.62 11.24
C GLU A 182 3.38 -8.36 10.44
N LEU A 183 4.52 -8.84 10.92
CA LEU A 183 5.80 -8.80 10.18
C LEU A 183 5.72 -9.58 8.87
N ALA A 184 5.11 -10.77 8.86
CA ALA A 184 4.91 -11.57 7.66
C ALA A 184 4.04 -10.81 6.62
N VAL A 185 3.00 -10.09 7.06
CA VAL A 185 2.21 -9.19 6.20
C VAL A 185 3.09 -8.10 5.58
N GLN A 186 3.93 -7.43 6.39
CA GLN A 186 4.82 -6.37 5.89
C GLN A 186 5.88 -6.90 4.91
N PHE A 187 6.25 -8.17 5.02
CA PHE A 187 7.10 -8.87 4.05
C PHE A 187 6.34 -9.43 2.84
N GLY A 188 5.01 -9.33 2.81
CA GLY A 188 4.18 -9.85 1.72
C GLY A 188 3.99 -11.37 1.75
N VAL A 189 4.32 -12.06 2.86
CA VAL A 189 4.16 -13.51 3.03
C VAL A 189 2.86 -13.79 3.78
N LEU A 190 1.76 -13.69 3.07
CA LEU A 190 0.42 -13.69 3.65
C LEU A 190 0.01 -15.07 4.21
N GLU A 191 0.53 -16.17 3.64
CA GLU A 191 0.25 -17.53 4.11
C GLU A 191 0.84 -17.77 5.51
N ASP A 192 2.09 -17.33 5.73
CA ASP A 192 2.73 -17.46 7.04
C ASP A 192 1.96 -16.65 8.10
N ALA A 193 1.46 -15.47 7.70
CA ALA A 193 0.64 -14.65 8.59
C ALA A 193 -0.68 -15.34 8.95
N GLU A 194 -1.37 -15.95 7.98
CA GLU A 194 -2.59 -16.72 8.22
C GLU A 194 -2.33 -17.87 9.18
N TYR A 195 -1.31 -18.70 8.90
CA TYR A 195 -0.95 -19.84 9.74
C TYR A 195 -0.65 -19.44 11.20
N LEU A 196 0.10 -18.34 11.38
CA LEU A 196 0.43 -17.83 12.71
C LEU A 196 -0.82 -17.36 13.48
N LEU A 197 -1.76 -16.71 12.79
CA LEU A 197 -3.00 -16.23 13.42
C LEU A 197 -3.97 -17.38 13.69
N GLU A 198 -4.06 -18.39 12.84
CA GLU A 198 -4.80 -19.63 13.10
C GLU A 198 -4.25 -20.32 14.36
N SER A 199 -2.93 -20.51 14.42
CA SER A 199 -2.28 -21.09 15.60
C SER A 199 -2.52 -20.23 16.86
N ALA A 200 -2.49 -18.91 16.76
CA ALA A 200 -2.79 -18.03 17.89
C ALA A 200 -4.24 -18.18 18.39
N LEU A 201 -5.20 -18.39 17.47
CA LEU A 201 -6.61 -18.64 17.82
C LEU A 201 -6.84 -20.01 18.45
N GLU A 202 -6.02 -21.01 18.17
CA GLU A 202 -6.08 -22.31 18.87
C GLU A 202 -5.72 -22.15 20.37
N PHE A 203 -4.76 -21.27 20.70
CA PHE A 203 -4.37 -21.00 22.08
C PHE A 203 -5.32 -20.04 22.80
N GLU A 204 -5.82 -19.01 22.12
CA GLU A 204 -6.75 -18.02 22.68
C GLU A 204 -7.96 -17.79 21.74
N PRO A 205 -8.94 -18.73 21.70
CA PRO A 205 -10.09 -18.61 20.78
C PRO A 205 -10.97 -17.36 21.02
N GLY A 206 -10.94 -16.82 22.24
CA GLY A 206 -11.68 -15.61 22.62
C GLY A 206 -10.97 -14.30 22.35
N ASN A 207 -9.75 -14.31 21.83
CA ASN A 207 -8.97 -13.08 21.60
C ASN A 207 -9.50 -12.28 20.40
N ALA A 208 -10.27 -11.24 20.70
CA ALA A 208 -10.91 -10.41 19.67
C ALA A 208 -9.90 -9.74 18.73
N GLN A 209 -8.73 -9.32 19.23
CA GLN A 209 -7.73 -8.67 18.37
C GLN A 209 -7.15 -9.66 17.37
N VAL A 210 -6.83 -10.88 17.79
CA VAL A 210 -6.35 -11.93 16.87
C VAL A 210 -7.41 -12.29 15.84
N LYS A 211 -8.71 -12.35 16.22
CA LYS A 211 -9.82 -12.55 15.27
C LYS A 211 -9.88 -11.43 14.23
N ILE A 212 -9.75 -10.17 14.63
CA ILE A 212 -9.75 -9.02 13.71
C ILE A 212 -8.58 -9.13 12.74
N ASP A 213 -7.37 -9.41 13.24
CA ASP A 213 -6.18 -9.56 12.43
C ASP A 213 -6.31 -10.74 11.46
N TYR A 214 -6.89 -11.86 11.92
CA TYR A 214 -7.17 -13.03 11.08
C TYR A 214 -8.17 -12.73 9.96
N ILE A 215 -9.26 -12.02 10.25
CA ILE A 215 -10.22 -11.55 9.24
C ILE A 215 -9.52 -10.66 8.21
N SER A 216 -8.65 -9.76 8.68
CA SER A 216 -7.89 -8.87 7.80
C SER A 216 -6.96 -9.64 6.86
N ILE A 217 -6.27 -10.68 7.35
CA ILE A 217 -5.37 -11.49 6.52
C ILE A 217 -6.14 -12.36 5.52
N LEU A 218 -7.27 -12.95 5.92
CA LEU A 218 -8.16 -13.67 5.01
C LEU A 218 -8.62 -12.76 3.87
N ARG A 219 -9.01 -11.52 4.16
CA ARG A 219 -9.37 -10.53 3.15
C ARG A 219 -8.19 -10.19 2.23
N LYS A 220 -6.99 -9.97 2.76
CA LYS A 220 -5.77 -9.72 1.96
C LYS A 220 -5.43 -10.92 1.06
N ARG A 221 -5.67 -12.15 1.51
CA ARG A 221 -5.57 -13.37 0.73
C ARG A 221 -6.78 -13.62 -0.18
N GLN A 222 -7.73 -12.72 -0.19
CA GLN A 222 -8.98 -12.80 -0.98
C GLN A 222 -9.85 -14.04 -0.65
N LYS A 223 -9.66 -14.63 0.52
CA LYS A 223 -10.52 -15.69 1.07
C LYS A 223 -11.80 -15.10 1.67
N PHE A 224 -12.55 -14.37 0.83
CA PHE A 224 -13.67 -13.53 1.28
C PHE A 224 -14.77 -14.30 2.00
N ALA A 225 -15.08 -15.52 1.58
CA ALA A 225 -16.10 -16.34 2.24
C ALA A 225 -15.70 -16.70 3.69
N GLN A 226 -14.42 -17.04 3.89
CA GLN A 226 -13.89 -17.35 5.23
C GLN A 226 -13.82 -16.10 6.09
N ALA A 227 -13.37 -14.96 5.52
CA ALA A 227 -13.35 -13.66 6.21
C ALA A 227 -14.76 -13.25 6.65
N LEU A 228 -15.76 -13.41 5.77
CA LEU A 228 -17.16 -13.13 6.08
C LEU A 228 -17.69 -14.00 7.21
N SER A 229 -17.42 -15.32 7.17
CA SER A 229 -17.83 -16.24 8.24
C SER A 229 -17.24 -15.82 9.59
N ALA A 230 -15.93 -15.60 9.63
CA ALA A 230 -15.23 -15.18 10.85
C ALA A 230 -15.72 -13.82 11.40
N ALA A 231 -16.00 -12.86 10.51
CA ALA A 231 -16.55 -11.56 10.91
C ALA A 231 -17.97 -11.65 11.43
N LYS A 232 -18.81 -12.52 10.84
CA LYS A 232 -20.17 -12.80 11.31
C LYS A 232 -20.16 -13.42 12.69
N ASP A 233 -19.27 -14.40 12.93
CA ASP A 233 -19.12 -15.07 14.22
C ASP A 233 -18.68 -14.07 15.29
N LEU A 234 -17.67 -13.25 15.00
CA LEU A 234 -17.19 -12.19 15.90
C LEU A 234 -18.29 -11.19 16.23
N SER A 235 -19.08 -10.75 15.24
CA SER A 235 -20.20 -9.85 15.45
C SER A 235 -21.33 -10.49 16.27
N SER A 236 -21.53 -11.80 16.13
CA SER A 236 -22.54 -12.57 16.87
C SER A 236 -22.17 -12.74 18.34
N GLU A 237 -20.89 -12.83 18.69
CA GLU A 237 -20.40 -12.87 20.07
C GLU A 237 -20.69 -11.57 20.84
N GLN A 238 -20.66 -10.42 20.16
CA GLN A 238 -20.92 -9.10 20.73
C GLN A 238 -21.81 -8.25 19.81
N PRO A 239 -23.12 -8.53 19.73
CA PRO A 239 -24.04 -7.92 18.76
C PRO A 239 -24.21 -6.40 18.87
N LYS A 240 -23.87 -5.85 20.03
CA LYS A 240 -23.93 -4.40 20.32
C LYS A 240 -22.59 -3.68 20.06
N ASN A 241 -21.54 -4.41 19.70
CA ASN A 241 -20.25 -3.80 19.42
C ASN A 241 -20.25 -3.23 17.99
N PRO A 242 -20.23 -1.91 17.82
CA PRO A 242 -20.32 -1.29 16.49
C PRO A 242 -19.10 -1.60 15.62
N GLN A 243 -17.90 -1.77 16.21
CA GLN A 243 -16.68 -2.12 15.48
C GLN A 243 -16.79 -3.50 14.83
N PHE A 244 -17.31 -4.49 15.55
CA PHE A 244 -17.47 -5.85 15.01
C PHE A 244 -18.56 -5.92 13.95
N LYS A 245 -19.66 -5.16 14.16
CA LYS A 245 -20.73 -5.04 13.16
C LYS A 245 -20.24 -4.32 11.90
N SER A 246 -19.43 -3.27 12.03
CA SER A 246 -18.80 -2.58 10.89
C SER A 246 -17.84 -3.50 10.12
N LEU A 247 -17.04 -4.32 10.83
CA LEU A 247 -16.17 -5.31 10.19
C LEU A 247 -17.00 -6.35 9.40
N TYR A 248 -18.08 -6.85 10.00
CA TYR A 248 -19.00 -7.76 9.30
C TYR A 248 -19.64 -7.11 8.06
N ALA A 249 -20.03 -5.83 8.15
CA ALA A 249 -20.53 -5.07 7.00
C ALA A 249 -19.48 -4.95 5.87
N ILE A 250 -18.23 -4.68 6.22
CA ILE A 250 -17.12 -4.59 5.26
C ILE A 250 -16.91 -5.93 4.55
N GLU A 251 -16.86 -7.05 5.27
CA GLU A 251 -16.67 -8.37 4.65
C GLU A 251 -17.89 -8.79 3.79
N THR A 252 -19.11 -8.41 4.21
CA THR A 252 -20.32 -8.60 3.41
C THR A 252 -20.26 -7.81 2.09
N MET A 253 -19.77 -6.57 2.15
CA MET A 253 -19.53 -5.74 0.95
C MET A 253 -18.46 -6.38 0.04
N GLN A 254 -17.41 -6.96 0.62
CA GLN A 254 -16.36 -7.68 -0.14
C GLN A 254 -16.90 -8.93 -0.86
N MET A 255 -17.93 -9.58 -0.34
CA MET A 255 -18.62 -10.67 -1.04
C MET A 255 -19.59 -10.19 -2.13
N GLY A 256 -19.79 -8.88 -2.27
CA GLY A 256 -20.70 -8.29 -3.26
C GLY A 256 -22.16 -8.20 -2.80
N ASP A 257 -22.47 -8.60 -1.58
CA ASP A 257 -23.83 -8.40 -1.02
C ASP A 257 -23.97 -6.97 -0.46
N TYR A 258 -24.06 -6.02 -1.38
CA TYR A 258 -24.20 -4.60 -1.03
C TYR A 258 -25.49 -4.27 -0.30
N LYS A 259 -26.55 -5.07 -0.50
CA LYS A 259 -27.84 -4.85 0.19
C LYS A 259 -27.70 -5.11 1.68
N THR A 260 -27.19 -6.27 2.05
CA THR A 260 -26.96 -6.63 3.45
C THR A 260 -25.88 -5.75 4.10
N ALA A 261 -24.80 -5.43 3.36
CA ALA A 261 -23.73 -4.56 3.86
C ALA A 261 -24.29 -3.15 4.22
N LEU A 262 -25.12 -2.57 3.38
CA LEU A 262 -25.75 -1.27 3.64
C LEU A 262 -26.65 -1.31 4.87
N ALA A 263 -27.47 -2.35 5.04
CA ALA A 263 -28.30 -2.52 6.22
C ALA A 263 -27.44 -2.62 7.51
N LEU A 264 -26.32 -3.34 7.46
CA LEU A 264 -25.40 -3.43 8.59
C LEU A 264 -24.70 -2.11 8.89
N PHE A 265 -24.32 -1.31 7.87
CA PHE A 265 -23.80 0.04 8.08
C PHE A 265 -24.85 0.97 8.68
N ASP A 266 -26.11 0.87 8.22
CA ASP A 266 -27.22 1.64 8.79
C ASP A 266 -27.44 1.29 10.27
N ASP A 267 -27.40 0.01 10.65
CA ASP A 267 -27.43 -0.46 12.05
C ASP A 267 -26.26 0.10 12.90
N VAL A 268 -25.05 0.21 12.33
CA VAL A 268 -23.91 0.84 13.03
C VAL A 268 -24.16 2.32 13.25
N LEU A 269 -24.71 3.01 12.24
CA LEU A 269 -25.05 4.44 12.32
C LEU A 269 -26.22 4.75 13.25
N GLU A 270 -27.11 3.78 13.52
CA GLU A 270 -28.10 3.91 14.59
C GLU A 270 -27.44 3.94 15.99
N LEU A 271 -26.37 3.17 16.18
CA LEU A 271 -25.60 3.14 17.44
C LEU A 271 -24.64 4.32 17.58
N LEU A 272 -24.01 4.71 16.48
CA LEU A 272 -23.02 5.78 16.38
C LEU A 272 -23.40 6.76 15.27
N PRO A 273 -24.41 7.62 15.48
CA PRO A 273 -24.81 8.62 14.51
C PRO A 273 -23.66 9.56 14.19
N GLY A 274 -23.28 9.64 12.93
CA GLY A 274 -22.19 10.52 12.51
C GLY A 274 -20.79 9.91 12.56
N ASP A 275 -20.64 8.59 12.74
CA ASP A 275 -19.33 7.95 12.59
C ASP A 275 -18.82 8.10 11.15
N ALA A 276 -17.80 8.97 10.97
CA ALA A 276 -17.30 9.34 9.66
C ALA A 276 -16.70 8.15 8.88
N ILE A 277 -16.11 7.18 9.59
CA ILE A 277 -15.52 5.98 9.00
C ILE A 277 -16.63 5.08 8.42
N THR A 278 -17.68 4.85 9.19
CA THR A 278 -18.84 4.06 8.74
C THR A 278 -19.57 4.75 7.59
N LEU A 279 -19.78 6.07 7.67
CA LEU A 279 -20.37 6.86 6.58
C LEU A 279 -19.54 6.78 5.30
N THR A 280 -18.20 6.82 5.39
CA THR A 280 -17.31 6.68 4.25
C THR A 280 -17.39 5.27 3.65
N SER A 281 -17.36 4.23 4.48
CA SER A 281 -17.51 2.82 4.05
C SER A 281 -18.87 2.55 3.39
N ARG A 282 -19.93 3.12 3.95
CA ARG A 282 -21.27 3.09 3.35
C ARG A 282 -21.29 3.78 1.97
N GLY A 283 -20.61 4.92 1.84
CA GLY A 283 -20.43 5.61 0.57
C GLY A 283 -19.72 4.74 -0.47
N HIS A 284 -18.69 3.99 -0.08
CA HIS A 284 -18.01 3.03 -0.97
C HIS A 284 -18.93 1.89 -1.44
N ALA A 285 -19.75 1.35 -0.55
CA ALA A 285 -20.75 0.34 -0.91
C ALA A 285 -21.77 0.87 -1.90
N LEU A 286 -22.30 2.08 -1.66
CA LEU A 286 -23.24 2.77 -2.54
C LEU A 286 -22.65 3.07 -3.92
N LYS A 287 -21.41 3.59 -3.96
CA LYS A 287 -20.64 3.83 -5.21
C LYS A 287 -20.53 2.56 -6.03
N THR A 288 -20.10 1.47 -5.41
CA THR A 288 -19.87 0.18 -6.09
C THR A 288 -21.18 -0.42 -6.62
N ARG A 289 -22.28 -0.24 -5.90
CA ARG A 289 -23.63 -0.61 -6.34
C ARG A 289 -24.15 0.27 -7.50
N GLY A 290 -23.55 1.43 -7.73
CA GLY A 290 -23.98 2.39 -8.76
C GLY A 290 -24.92 3.49 -8.25
N SER A 291 -25.20 3.56 -6.94
CA SER A 291 -26.04 4.58 -6.30
C SER A 291 -25.23 5.86 -6.02
N GLN A 292 -24.79 6.54 -7.08
CA GLN A 292 -23.86 7.68 -6.97
C GLN A 292 -24.39 8.84 -6.11
N LYS A 293 -25.69 9.19 -6.23
CA LYS A 293 -26.28 10.29 -5.45
C LYS A 293 -26.24 10.02 -3.95
N GLU A 294 -26.58 8.79 -3.56
CA GLU A 294 -26.53 8.37 -2.16
C GLU A 294 -25.09 8.25 -1.66
N ALA A 295 -24.15 7.82 -2.51
CA ALA A 295 -22.72 7.78 -2.17
C ALA A 295 -22.19 9.19 -1.87
N ILE A 296 -22.49 10.18 -2.72
CA ILE A 296 -22.13 11.58 -2.49
C ILE A 296 -22.72 12.08 -1.17
N ALA A 297 -24.01 11.80 -0.91
CA ALA A 297 -24.65 12.20 0.33
C ALA A 297 -23.98 11.59 1.56
N SER A 298 -23.56 10.31 1.48
CA SER A 298 -22.88 9.60 2.57
C SER A 298 -21.48 10.19 2.84
N TYR A 299 -20.69 10.48 1.81
CA TYR A 299 -19.39 11.13 1.97
C TYR A 299 -19.51 12.56 2.51
N LYS A 300 -20.50 13.34 2.05
CA LYS A 300 -20.77 14.68 2.60
C LYS A 300 -21.22 14.64 4.05
N ALA A 301 -21.98 13.63 4.45
CA ALA A 301 -22.36 13.42 5.85
C ALA A 301 -21.12 13.10 6.70
N ALA A 302 -20.18 12.27 6.19
CA ALA A 302 -18.91 12.00 6.86
C ALA A 302 -18.09 13.28 7.09
N ILE A 303 -17.95 14.11 6.05
CA ILE A 303 -17.25 15.41 6.12
C ILE A 303 -17.94 16.38 7.09
N SER A 304 -19.27 16.35 7.14
CA SER A 304 -20.02 17.24 8.04
C SER A 304 -19.89 16.81 9.50
N SER A 305 -19.77 15.50 9.75
CA SER A 305 -19.61 14.91 11.07
C SER A 305 -18.18 15.06 11.59
N ASP A 306 -17.20 14.78 10.74
CA ASP A 306 -15.79 14.98 11.03
C ASP A 306 -15.10 15.71 9.86
N PRO A 307 -14.98 17.04 9.93
CA PRO A 307 -14.29 17.83 8.90
C PRO A 307 -12.81 17.48 8.70
N TRP A 308 -12.19 16.76 9.66
CA TRP A 308 -10.78 16.35 9.60
C TRP A 308 -10.59 14.99 8.94
N HIS A 309 -11.67 14.31 8.61
CA HIS A 309 -11.64 12.99 7.99
C HIS A 309 -11.31 13.09 6.48
N GLY A 310 -10.02 13.14 6.16
CA GLY A 310 -9.51 13.35 4.80
C GLY A 310 -9.95 12.31 3.77
N ASP A 311 -10.17 11.06 4.19
CA ASP A 311 -10.57 9.97 3.30
C ASP A 311 -11.91 10.25 2.59
N ALA A 312 -12.87 10.89 3.26
CA ALA A 312 -14.14 11.24 2.66
C ALA A 312 -14.01 12.28 1.52
N TYR A 313 -13.08 13.26 1.65
CA TYR A 313 -12.78 14.20 0.56
C TYR A 313 -12.12 13.49 -0.63
N TYR A 314 -11.17 12.60 -0.34
CA TYR A 314 -10.53 11.80 -1.38
C TYR A 314 -11.53 10.87 -2.06
N ALA A 315 -12.44 10.25 -1.31
CA ALA A 315 -13.50 9.41 -1.85
C ALA A 315 -14.43 10.17 -2.80
N LEU A 316 -14.79 11.42 -2.46
CA LEU A 316 -15.53 12.32 -3.36
C LEU A 316 -14.75 12.67 -4.63
N SER A 317 -13.47 13.00 -4.51
CA SER A 317 -12.60 13.32 -5.66
C SER A 317 -12.46 12.16 -6.65
N ASN A 318 -12.58 10.92 -6.16
CA ASN A 318 -12.56 9.71 -6.98
C ASN A 318 -13.90 9.40 -7.68
N LEU A 319 -14.93 10.18 -7.42
CA LEU A 319 -16.19 10.12 -8.18
C LEU A 319 -16.06 11.03 -9.41
N LYS A 320 -15.98 10.45 -10.60
CA LYS A 320 -15.79 11.20 -11.85
C LYS A 320 -16.93 12.15 -12.20
N THR A 321 -18.07 11.96 -11.58
CA THR A 321 -19.28 12.75 -11.79
C THR A 321 -19.47 13.85 -10.73
N TYR A 322 -18.53 13.97 -9.77
CA TYR A 322 -18.57 14.97 -8.71
C TYR A 322 -17.50 16.02 -8.93
N ASN A 323 -17.91 17.28 -9.03
CA ASN A 323 -17.03 18.44 -9.03
C ASN A 323 -17.24 19.20 -7.72
N PHE A 324 -16.15 19.55 -7.05
CA PHE A 324 -16.21 20.38 -5.84
C PHE A 324 -16.67 21.79 -6.16
N SER A 325 -17.51 22.36 -5.31
CA SER A 325 -17.83 23.78 -5.34
C SER A 325 -16.66 24.60 -4.78
N GLU A 326 -16.59 25.90 -5.15
CA GLU A 326 -15.59 26.86 -4.65
C GLU A 326 -15.55 26.86 -3.11
N ALA A 327 -16.71 26.86 -2.43
CA ALA A 327 -16.78 26.79 -0.96
C ALA A 327 -16.25 25.48 -0.36
N GLU A 328 -16.32 24.36 -1.06
CA GLU A 328 -15.72 23.08 -0.63
C GLU A 328 -14.20 23.09 -0.85
N ILE A 329 -13.73 23.69 -1.94
CA ILE A 329 -12.29 23.88 -2.20
C ILE A 329 -11.68 24.79 -1.14
N ASP A 330 -12.31 25.92 -0.81
CA ASP A 330 -11.85 26.83 0.23
C ASP A 330 -11.73 26.15 1.60
N LYS A 331 -12.69 25.28 1.93
CA LYS A 331 -12.62 24.48 3.16
C LYS A 331 -11.43 23.52 3.16
N MET A 332 -11.17 22.84 2.06
CA MET A 332 -10.03 21.93 1.94
C MET A 332 -8.70 22.70 2.03
N LEU A 333 -8.60 23.87 1.42
CA LEU A 333 -7.43 24.76 1.50
C LEU A 333 -7.18 25.22 2.95
N ALA A 334 -8.25 25.62 3.66
CA ALA A 334 -8.16 26.02 5.06
C ALA A 334 -7.74 24.86 5.97
N LEU A 335 -8.18 23.63 5.68
CA LEU A 335 -7.79 22.42 6.43
C LEU A 335 -6.34 22.04 6.16
N GLU A 336 -5.88 22.12 4.92
CA GLU A 336 -4.51 21.78 4.52
C GLU A 336 -3.48 22.62 5.29
N GLN A 337 -3.78 23.89 5.56
CA GLN A 337 -2.90 24.81 6.29
C GLN A 337 -2.84 24.52 7.81
N ARG A 338 -3.68 23.62 8.35
CA ARG A 338 -3.69 23.34 9.76
C ARG A 338 -2.55 22.42 10.18
N GLU A 339 -1.76 22.85 11.15
CA GLU A 339 -0.65 22.06 11.70
C GLU A 339 -1.15 20.78 12.40
N GLU A 340 -2.30 20.87 13.05
CA GLU A 340 -2.90 19.80 13.83
C GLU A 340 -3.49 18.67 12.97
N LEU A 341 -3.68 18.90 11.66
CA LEU A 341 -4.24 17.89 10.76
C LEU A 341 -3.27 16.70 10.63
N GLY A 342 -3.76 15.51 10.93
CA GLY A 342 -2.97 14.28 10.88
C GLY A 342 -2.39 13.99 9.48
N PRO A 343 -1.22 13.32 9.39
CA PRO A 343 -0.51 13.10 8.12
C PRO A 343 -1.34 12.37 7.06
N ALA A 344 -2.18 11.40 7.48
CA ALA A 344 -3.06 10.67 6.57
C ALA A 344 -4.13 11.59 5.95
N SER A 345 -4.75 12.45 6.76
CA SER A 345 -5.75 13.40 6.26
C SER A 345 -5.12 14.46 5.36
N LYS A 346 -3.91 14.99 5.69
CA LYS A 346 -3.15 15.90 4.81
C LYS A 346 -2.91 15.27 3.43
N LEU A 347 -2.50 14.01 3.42
CA LEU A 347 -2.29 13.24 2.20
C LEU A 347 -3.56 13.16 1.33
N HIS A 348 -4.67 12.76 1.92
CA HIS A 348 -5.95 12.63 1.23
C HIS A 348 -6.46 13.97 0.69
N ILE A 349 -6.38 15.03 1.49
CA ILE A 349 -6.79 16.38 1.09
C ILE A 349 -5.93 16.90 -0.06
N ALA A 350 -4.62 16.67 -0.05
CA ALA A 350 -3.73 17.07 -1.15
C ALA A 350 -4.17 16.41 -2.48
N PHE A 351 -4.43 15.10 -2.50
CA PHE A 351 -4.93 14.44 -3.71
C PHE A 351 -6.33 14.93 -4.11
N ALA A 352 -7.22 15.23 -3.15
CA ALA A 352 -8.54 15.78 -3.43
C ALA A 352 -8.47 17.19 -4.04
N LEU A 353 -7.61 18.06 -3.52
CA LEU A 353 -7.33 19.40 -4.09
C LEU A 353 -6.70 19.29 -5.48
N GLY A 354 -5.75 18.36 -5.67
CA GLY A 354 -5.16 18.12 -6.99
C GLY A 354 -6.23 17.81 -8.03
N LYS A 355 -7.21 16.95 -7.70
CA LYS A 355 -8.34 16.63 -8.59
C LYS A 355 -9.30 17.79 -8.75
N ALA A 356 -9.62 18.52 -7.68
CA ALA A 356 -10.53 19.65 -7.73
C ALA A 356 -10.02 20.75 -8.69
N PHE A 357 -8.74 21.11 -8.59
CA PHE A 357 -8.13 22.09 -9.50
C PHE A 357 -7.95 21.57 -10.93
N GLU A 358 -7.77 20.25 -11.12
CA GLU A 358 -7.81 19.63 -12.45
C GLU A 358 -9.19 19.82 -13.12
N ASP A 359 -10.27 19.67 -12.37
CA ASP A 359 -11.63 19.87 -12.86
C ASP A 359 -11.95 21.35 -13.17
N GLU A 360 -11.32 22.27 -12.46
CA GLU A 360 -11.36 23.71 -12.74
C GLU A 360 -10.41 24.17 -13.86
N HIS A 361 -9.65 23.21 -14.46
CA HIS A 361 -8.62 23.48 -15.47
C HIS A 361 -7.45 24.36 -14.99
N ASP A 362 -7.24 24.50 -13.67
CA ASP A 362 -6.07 25.09 -13.06
C ASP A 362 -4.98 24.04 -12.87
N TYR A 363 -4.32 23.70 -13.97
CA TYR A 363 -3.33 22.62 -14.00
C TYR A 363 -2.07 22.92 -13.17
N THR A 364 -1.80 24.20 -12.90
CA THR A 364 -0.67 24.63 -12.06
C THR A 364 -0.93 24.23 -10.60
N ARG A 365 -2.01 24.72 -10.01
CA ARG A 365 -2.37 24.34 -8.63
C ARG A 365 -2.65 22.84 -8.52
N SER A 366 -3.31 22.27 -9.53
CA SER A 366 -3.54 20.82 -9.58
C SER A 366 -2.24 20.02 -9.44
N PHE A 367 -1.21 20.37 -10.24
CA PHE A 367 0.08 19.69 -10.16
C PHE A 367 0.78 19.89 -8.82
N GLU A 368 0.75 21.11 -8.28
CA GLU A 368 1.35 21.43 -6.98
C GLU A 368 0.79 20.54 -5.86
N PHE A 369 -0.55 20.38 -5.80
CA PHE A 369 -1.20 19.55 -4.80
C PHE A 369 -0.96 18.05 -5.04
N TYR A 370 -1.00 17.56 -6.28
CA TYR A 370 -0.60 16.18 -6.57
C TYR A 370 0.85 15.94 -6.15
N ALA A 371 1.78 16.85 -6.47
CA ALA A 371 3.19 16.73 -6.07
C ALA A 371 3.36 16.77 -4.54
N GLN A 372 2.58 17.58 -3.84
CA GLN A 372 2.58 17.62 -2.38
C GLN A 372 2.09 16.28 -1.79
N GLY A 373 0.95 15.77 -2.25
CA GLY A 373 0.43 14.47 -1.82
C GLY A 373 1.42 13.35 -2.07
N ASN A 374 2.02 13.33 -3.25
CA ASN A 374 3.05 12.35 -3.60
C ASN A 374 4.28 12.44 -2.68
N ARG A 375 4.80 13.65 -2.39
CA ARG A 375 5.90 13.81 -1.43
C ARG A 375 5.56 13.27 -0.05
N LEU A 376 4.35 13.56 0.47
CA LEU A 376 3.89 13.03 1.76
C LEU A 376 3.83 11.50 1.76
N LYS A 377 3.34 10.89 0.69
CA LYS A 377 3.28 9.42 0.57
C LYS A 377 4.67 8.81 0.39
N ARG A 378 5.53 9.42 -0.44
CA ARG A 378 6.92 8.97 -0.68
C ARG A 378 7.74 8.95 0.61
N GLN A 379 7.56 9.94 1.49
CA GLN A 379 8.20 9.98 2.80
C GLN A 379 7.77 8.85 3.75
N GLN A 380 6.60 8.27 3.55
CA GLN A 380 6.11 7.12 4.31
C GLN A 380 6.59 5.78 3.73
N SER A 381 7.18 5.81 2.53
CA SER A 381 7.59 4.64 1.77
C SER A 381 9.08 4.35 1.98
N ASN A 382 9.42 3.04 2.01
CA ASN A 382 10.80 2.55 1.97
C ASN A 382 11.23 2.15 0.56
N TYR A 383 10.55 2.64 -0.49
CA TYR A 383 10.89 2.30 -1.87
C TYR A 383 12.32 2.75 -2.20
N ASP A 384 13.07 1.82 -2.79
CA ASP A 384 14.45 2.04 -3.27
C ASP A 384 14.50 1.69 -4.75
N ALA A 385 14.68 2.71 -5.60
CA ALA A 385 14.71 2.55 -7.04
C ALA A 385 15.95 1.76 -7.52
N ASP A 386 17.10 1.90 -6.82
CA ASP A 386 18.32 1.15 -7.17
C ASP A 386 18.14 -0.33 -6.88
N GLN A 387 17.58 -0.67 -5.73
CA GLN A 387 17.26 -2.05 -5.39
C GLN A 387 16.27 -2.65 -6.40
N MET A 388 15.22 -1.91 -6.77
CA MET A 388 14.23 -2.38 -7.74
C MET A 388 14.85 -2.63 -9.11
N SER A 389 15.69 -1.72 -9.62
CA SER A 389 16.39 -1.92 -10.90
C SER A 389 17.31 -3.15 -10.86
N VAL A 390 18.00 -3.39 -9.74
CA VAL A 390 18.82 -4.61 -9.57
C VAL A 390 17.94 -5.87 -9.58
N GLU A 391 16.79 -5.86 -8.93
CA GLU A 391 15.87 -6.99 -8.92
C GLU A 391 15.37 -7.33 -10.34
N LEU A 392 15.03 -6.31 -11.16
CA LEU A 392 14.59 -6.50 -12.54
C LEU A 392 15.74 -6.93 -13.47
N ALA A 393 16.94 -6.38 -13.26
CA ALA A 393 18.14 -6.82 -13.97
C ALA A 393 18.47 -8.28 -13.67
N ASN A 394 18.32 -8.74 -12.43
CA ASN A 394 18.53 -10.13 -12.05
C ASN A 394 17.58 -11.09 -12.77
N GLN A 395 16.30 -10.69 -13.04
CA GLN A 395 15.40 -11.51 -13.85
C GLN A 395 15.98 -11.75 -15.26
N ARG A 396 16.54 -10.71 -15.89
CA ARG A 396 17.18 -10.81 -17.21
C ARG A 396 18.44 -11.67 -17.18
N LEU A 397 19.23 -11.55 -16.12
CA LEU A 397 20.49 -12.30 -15.96
C LEU A 397 20.23 -13.81 -15.84
N TYR A 398 19.25 -14.22 -15.04
CA TYR A 398 19.06 -15.64 -14.71
C TYR A 398 18.10 -16.37 -15.65
N PHE A 399 17.11 -15.69 -16.24
CA PHE A 399 16.18 -16.31 -17.18
C PHE A 399 16.68 -16.21 -18.61
N THR A 400 17.74 -16.95 -18.94
CA THR A 400 18.27 -17.02 -20.29
C THR A 400 17.44 -17.95 -21.17
N ARG A 401 17.65 -17.89 -22.51
CA ARG A 401 17.02 -18.80 -23.46
C ARG A 401 17.28 -20.26 -23.13
N ASP A 402 18.51 -20.59 -22.70
CA ASP A 402 18.90 -21.97 -22.38
C ASP A 402 18.20 -22.47 -21.12
N VAL A 403 18.08 -21.64 -20.09
CA VAL A 403 17.32 -21.97 -18.87
C VAL A 403 15.87 -22.25 -19.20
N LEU A 404 15.20 -21.36 -19.92
CA LEU A 404 13.81 -21.54 -20.29
C LEU A 404 13.57 -22.75 -21.19
N LYS A 405 14.46 -23.00 -22.15
CA LYS A 405 14.38 -24.16 -23.06
C LYS A 405 14.59 -25.48 -22.32
N SER A 406 15.59 -25.54 -21.44
CA SER A 406 15.90 -26.77 -20.68
C SER A 406 14.80 -27.12 -19.65
N ARG A 407 14.00 -26.15 -19.22
CA ARG A 407 12.95 -26.29 -18.21
C ARG A 407 11.52 -26.17 -18.79
N ALA A 408 11.37 -26.19 -20.12
CA ALA A 408 10.09 -25.92 -20.79
C ALA A 408 8.91 -26.82 -20.35
N ASN A 409 9.19 -28.00 -19.81
CA ASN A 409 8.18 -28.97 -19.34
C ASN A 409 8.31 -29.27 -17.83
N ALA A 410 9.08 -28.50 -17.08
CA ALA A 410 9.36 -28.79 -15.68
C ALA A 410 8.17 -28.45 -14.74
N GLY A 411 7.36 -27.47 -15.08
CA GLY A 411 6.26 -26.99 -14.26
C GLY A 411 4.96 -27.81 -14.39
N TYR A 412 3.93 -27.33 -13.72
CA TYR A 412 2.59 -27.91 -13.79
C TYR A 412 1.91 -27.53 -15.12
N PRO A 413 1.42 -28.49 -15.92
CA PRO A 413 1.04 -28.28 -17.32
C PRO A 413 -0.36 -27.66 -17.52
N ALA A 414 -0.90 -26.91 -16.54
CA ALA A 414 -2.20 -26.27 -16.65
C ALA A 414 -2.23 -25.26 -17.81
N PRO A 415 -3.19 -25.36 -18.74
CA PRO A 415 -3.31 -24.44 -19.89
C PRO A 415 -4.24 -23.25 -19.62
N ASP A 416 -4.94 -23.26 -18.50
CA ASP A 416 -6.07 -22.40 -18.14
C ASP A 416 -5.72 -21.00 -17.65
N PRO A 417 -4.52 -20.68 -17.08
CA PRO A 417 -4.23 -19.34 -16.61
C PRO A 417 -3.92 -18.36 -17.73
N ILE A 418 -4.58 -17.19 -17.70
CA ILE A 418 -4.27 -16.03 -18.55
C ILE A 418 -3.81 -14.90 -17.61
N PHE A 419 -2.52 -14.56 -17.65
CA PHE A 419 -1.96 -13.45 -16.90
C PHE A 419 -2.05 -12.15 -17.69
N ILE A 420 -2.63 -11.10 -17.10
CA ILE A 420 -2.56 -9.74 -17.63
C ILE A 420 -1.60 -8.94 -16.78
N VAL A 421 -0.46 -8.58 -17.36
CA VAL A 421 0.66 -7.91 -16.70
C VAL A 421 0.90 -6.52 -17.29
N GLY A 422 1.82 -5.75 -16.73
CA GLY A 422 2.22 -4.41 -17.18
C GLY A 422 2.32 -3.42 -16.04
N LEU A 423 2.21 -2.12 -16.31
CA LEU A 423 2.12 -1.13 -15.25
C LEU A 423 0.67 -0.84 -14.87
N PRO A 424 0.40 -0.41 -13.62
CA PRO A 424 -0.91 0.14 -13.27
C PRO A 424 -1.24 1.32 -14.19
N ARG A 425 -2.51 1.51 -14.52
CA ARG A 425 -3.00 2.55 -15.45
C ARG A 425 -2.64 2.34 -16.93
N ALA A 426 -2.08 1.21 -17.31
CA ALA A 426 -1.78 0.87 -18.70
C ALA A 426 -2.98 0.29 -19.49
N GLY A 427 -4.15 0.15 -18.88
CA GLY A 427 -5.34 -0.41 -19.55
C GLY A 427 -5.60 -1.89 -19.22
N SER A 428 -4.88 -2.49 -18.27
CA SER A 428 -5.04 -3.91 -17.89
C SER A 428 -6.47 -4.26 -17.46
N THR A 429 -7.19 -3.35 -16.78
CA THR A 429 -8.60 -3.57 -16.42
C THR A 429 -9.52 -3.60 -17.64
N LEU A 430 -9.22 -2.84 -18.68
CA LEU A 430 -9.98 -2.89 -19.94
C LEU A 430 -9.80 -4.26 -20.62
N LEU A 431 -8.57 -4.76 -20.71
CA LEU A 431 -8.28 -6.08 -21.27
C LEU A 431 -8.92 -7.21 -20.46
N GLU A 432 -8.87 -7.10 -19.14
CA GLU A 432 -9.56 -8.02 -18.22
C GLU A 432 -11.07 -8.02 -18.47
N GLN A 433 -11.70 -6.85 -18.60
CA GLN A 433 -13.14 -6.73 -18.85
C GLN A 433 -13.54 -7.29 -20.21
N ILE A 434 -12.75 -7.03 -21.25
CA ILE A 434 -12.93 -7.59 -22.61
C ILE A 434 -12.90 -9.12 -22.56
N LEU A 435 -11.84 -9.70 -21.99
CA LEU A 435 -11.65 -11.16 -21.93
C LEU A 435 -12.67 -11.84 -21.03
N SER A 436 -13.02 -11.23 -19.89
CA SER A 436 -14.04 -11.78 -18.98
C SER A 436 -15.47 -11.69 -19.50
N SER A 437 -15.67 -11.04 -20.64
CA SER A 437 -16.95 -11.06 -21.38
C SER A 437 -17.09 -12.28 -22.30
N HIS A 438 -16.01 -13.08 -22.46
CA HIS A 438 -16.03 -14.32 -23.20
C HIS A 438 -16.61 -15.46 -22.36
N SER A 439 -17.49 -16.30 -22.94
CA SER A 439 -18.20 -17.36 -22.23
C SER A 439 -17.31 -18.44 -21.61
N GLN A 440 -16.07 -18.58 -22.08
CA GLN A 440 -15.09 -19.56 -21.59
C GLN A 440 -14.05 -18.98 -20.64
N VAL A 441 -14.19 -17.75 -20.15
CA VAL A 441 -13.18 -17.07 -19.35
C VAL A 441 -13.77 -16.51 -18.06
N ASP A 442 -13.27 -16.98 -16.93
CA ASP A 442 -13.56 -16.39 -15.63
C ASP A 442 -12.68 -15.14 -15.40
N GLY A 443 -13.30 -13.99 -15.20
CA GLY A 443 -12.62 -12.82 -14.67
C GLY A 443 -12.47 -12.93 -13.17
N THR A 444 -11.24 -12.95 -12.67
CA THR A 444 -10.98 -13.01 -11.23
C THR A 444 -10.64 -11.62 -10.66
N LEU A 445 -9.52 -11.47 -10.01
CA LEU A 445 -9.09 -10.27 -9.31
C LEU A 445 -7.57 -10.03 -9.53
N GLU A 446 -7.01 -9.05 -8.84
CA GLU A 446 -5.56 -8.90 -8.70
C GLU A 446 -5.05 -9.92 -7.67
N LEU A 447 -4.71 -11.15 -8.15
CA LEU A 447 -4.35 -12.25 -7.27
C LEU A 447 -2.94 -12.06 -6.67
N PRO A 448 -2.77 -12.17 -5.35
CA PRO A 448 -1.47 -11.97 -4.70
C PRO A 448 -0.52 -13.17 -4.80
N ASN A 449 -0.98 -14.30 -5.32
CA ASN A 449 -0.31 -15.61 -5.21
C ASN A 449 1.10 -15.65 -5.81
N ILE A 450 1.31 -15.11 -7.02
CA ILE A 450 2.65 -15.08 -7.64
C ILE A 450 3.62 -14.19 -6.85
N LEU A 451 3.15 -13.00 -6.43
CA LEU A 451 3.96 -12.08 -5.63
C LEU A 451 4.34 -12.70 -4.28
N SER A 452 3.40 -13.36 -3.63
CA SER A 452 3.62 -14.06 -2.36
C SER A 452 4.63 -15.20 -2.52
N THR A 453 4.49 -16.02 -3.57
CA THR A 453 5.45 -17.09 -3.90
C THR A 453 6.85 -16.52 -4.12
N ALA A 454 6.99 -15.44 -4.90
CA ALA A 454 8.27 -14.80 -5.12
C ALA A 454 8.89 -14.26 -3.81
N GLN A 455 8.09 -13.73 -2.90
CA GLN A 455 8.56 -13.29 -1.58
C GLN A 455 9.02 -14.45 -0.69
N LYS A 456 8.31 -15.58 -0.69
CA LYS A 456 8.77 -16.80 0.00
C LYS A 456 10.13 -17.26 -0.52
N LEU A 457 10.29 -17.31 -1.84
CA LEU A 457 11.55 -17.70 -2.48
C LEU A 457 12.71 -16.73 -2.16
N ARG A 458 12.43 -15.40 -2.09
CA ARG A 458 13.44 -14.42 -1.65
C ARG A 458 13.89 -14.64 -0.21
N ARG A 459 12.98 -15.05 0.68
CA ARG A 459 13.31 -15.35 2.09
C ARG A 459 14.12 -16.62 2.19
N GLN A 460 13.69 -17.68 1.52
CA GLN A 460 14.44 -18.94 1.48
C GLN A 460 15.88 -18.72 1.03
N GLY A 461 16.12 -17.99 -0.05
CA GLY A 461 17.47 -17.69 -0.52
C GLY A 461 18.32 -16.86 0.44
N ARG A 462 17.72 -16.14 1.41
CA ARG A 462 18.45 -15.44 2.48
C ARG A 462 18.78 -16.34 3.65
N ASP A 463 17.85 -17.22 4.03
CA ASP A 463 17.98 -18.08 5.22
C ASP A 463 18.95 -19.25 4.95
N ASP A 464 18.92 -19.81 3.75
CA ASP A 464 19.79 -20.92 3.33
C ASP A 464 21.20 -20.44 2.87
N GLY A 465 21.39 -19.12 2.68
CA GLY A 465 22.69 -18.47 2.51
C GLY A 465 23.39 -18.65 1.17
N ASP A 466 22.82 -19.40 0.21
CA ASP A 466 23.53 -19.81 -0.98
C ASP A 466 23.21 -19.00 -2.25
N LYS A 467 21.93 -18.76 -2.57
CA LYS A 467 21.56 -18.06 -3.81
C LYS A 467 20.32 -17.19 -3.64
N PRO A 468 20.36 -15.91 -4.04
CA PRO A 468 19.19 -15.04 -3.98
C PRO A 468 18.15 -15.44 -5.05
N TYR A 469 16.88 -15.05 -4.85
CA TYR A 469 15.86 -15.13 -5.91
C TYR A 469 16.19 -14.10 -7.04
N PRO A 470 16.11 -14.48 -8.34
CA PRO A 470 15.58 -15.74 -8.88
C PRO A 470 16.63 -16.86 -9.05
N GLU A 471 17.90 -16.64 -8.72
CA GLU A 471 19.01 -17.60 -8.95
C GLU A 471 18.76 -18.96 -8.33
N LEU A 472 18.20 -19.00 -7.11
CA LEU A 472 17.89 -20.26 -6.42
C LEU A 472 16.98 -21.20 -7.23
N LEU A 473 16.15 -20.68 -8.14
CA LEU A 473 15.29 -21.52 -8.99
C LEU A 473 16.04 -22.45 -9.94
N GLN A 474 17.32 -22.16 -10.20
CA GLN A 474 18.17 -23.05 -11.02
C GLN A 474 18.41 -24.39 -10.35
N ASP A 475 18.42 -24.42 -9.01
CA ASP A 475 18.66 -25.62 -8.20
C ASP A 475 17.37 -26.41 -7.88
N PHE A 476 16.21 -25.88 -8.23
CA PHE A 476 14.94 -26.56 -8.02
C PHE A 476 14.80 -27.75 -8.97
N SER A 477 14.35 -28.89 -8.43
CA SER A 477 13.94 -30.05 -9.24
C SER A 477 12.62 -29.74 -9.98
N ASP A 478 12.37 -30.48 -11.06
CA ASP A 478 11.11 -30.39 -11.79
C ASP A 478 9.89 -30.66 -10.89
N THR A 479 10.02 -31.57 -9.93
CA THR A 479 8.97 -31.86 -8.93
C THR A 479 8.68 -30.65 -8.05
N GLN A 480 9.68 -29.89 -7.63
CA GLN A 480 9.47 -28.67 -6.84
C GLN A 480 8.78 -27.58 -7.66
N LEU A 481 9.20 -27.37 -8.91
CA LEU A 481 8.56 -26.42 -9.82
C LEU A 481 7.11 -26.82 -10.13
N GLN A 482 6.85 -28.12 -10.34
CA GLN A 482 5.52 -28.66 -10.55
C GLN A 482 4.63 -28.45 -9.33
N SER A 483 5.15 -28.69 -8.12
CA SER A 483 4.42 -28.48 -6.86
C SER A 483 4.02 -27.02 -6.68
N LEU A 484 4.93 -26.05 -6.99
CA LEU A 484 4.58 -24.64 -6.92
C LEU A 484 3.48 -24.25 -7.91
N GLY A 485 3.53 -24.79 -9.14
CA GLY A 485 2.49 -24.55 -10.14
C GLY A 485 1.15 -25.18 -9.75
N GLN A 486 1.17 -26.39 -9.23
CA GLN A 486 -0.03 -27.07 -8.73
C GLN A 486 -0.67 -26.31 -7.57
N GLN A 487 0.14 -25.87 -6.61
CA GLN A 487 -0.33 -25.07 -5.47
C GLN A 487 -0.99 -23.77 -5.95
N TYR A 488 -0.38 -23.06 -6.92
CA TYR A 488 -0.99 -21.87 -7.50
C TYR A 488 -2.38 -22.14 -8.10
N ILE A 489 -2.53 -23.22 -8.85
CA ILE A 489 -3.81 -23.63 -9.46
C ILE A 489 -4.85 -23.96 -8.39
N GLU A 490 -4.47 -24.68 -7.33
CA GLU A 490 -5.35 -25.04 -6.21
C GLU A 490 -5.76 -23.81 -5.40
N ASP A 491 -4.82 -22.95 -5.03
CA ASP A 491 -5.07 -21.73 -4.23
C ASP A 491 -5.97 -20.73 -4.96
N THR A 492 -5.90 -20.68 -6.29
CA THR A 492 -6.72 -19.76 -7.10
C THR A 492 -8.11 -20.31 -7.44
N GLN A 493 -8.38 -21.59 -7.16
CA GLN A 493 -9.67 -22.23 -7.47
C GLN A 493 -10.87 -21.51 -6.82
N ILE A 494 -10.70 -20.95 -5.63
CA ILE A 494 -11.77 -20.26 -4.89
C ILE A 494 -12.29 -19.00 -5.61
N HIS A 495 -11.54 -18.46 -6.59
CA HIS A 495 -11.90 -17.26 -7.36
C HIS A 495 -12.57 -17.57 -8.69
N ARG A 496 -12.68 -18.85 -9.06
CA ARG A 496 -13.18 -19.30 -10.35
C ARG A 496 -14.67 -19.68 -10.28
N GLN A 497 -15.37 -19.52 -11.38
CA GLN A 497 -16.79 -19.84 -11.51
C GLN A 497 -17.03 -21.10 -12.36
N GLY A 498 -15.98 -21.73 -12.87
CA GLY A 498 -16.02 -22.98 -13.61
C GLY A 498 -15.79 -22.86 -15.11
N ALA A 499 -15.41 -21.70 -15.63
CA ALA A 499 -14.99 -21.56 -17.02
C ALA A 499 -13.67 -22.31 -17.29
N PRO A 500 -13.42 -22.73 -18.57
CA PRO A 500 -12.18 -23.41 -18.96
C PRO A 500 -10.91 -22.60 -18.72
N PHE A 501 -10.99 -21.28 -18.77
CA PHE A 501 -9.88 -20.35 -18.55
C PHE A 501 -10.22 -19.36 -17.45
N PHE A 502 -9.18 -18.82 -16.79
CA PHE A 502 -9.35 -17.73 -15.82
C PHE A 502 -8.24 -16.69 -15.98
N ILE A 503 -8.55 -15.46 -15.59
CA ILE A 503 -7.63 -14.34 -15.66
C ILE A 503 -7.02 -14.08 -14.28
N ASP A 504 -5.68 -14.00 -14.19
CA ASP A 504 -4.97 -13.33 -13.11
C ASP A 504 -4.50 -11.97 -13.63
N LYS A 505 -5.22 -10.90 -13.26
CA LYS A 505 -4.84 -9.56 -13.66
C LYS A 505 -4.13 -8.86 -12.50
N MET A 506 -2.87 -9.17 -12.28
CA MET A 506 -1.97 -8.48 -11.37
C MET A 506 -0.86 -7.80 -12.19
N PRO A 507 -0.93 -6.48 -12.42
CA PRO A 507 0.05 -5.78 -13.26
C PRO A 507 1.49 -6.10 -12.90
N ASN A 508 1.83 -6.06 -11.61
CA ASN A 508 3.18 -6.31 -11.10
C ASN A 508 3.71 -7.73 -11.29
N ASN A 509 2.89 -8.69 -11.77
CA ASN A 509 3.35 -10.03 -12.15
C ASN A 509 4.35 -10.01 -13.32
N PHE A 510 4.47 -8.88 -14.06
CA PHE A 510 5.51 -8.73 -15.09
C PHE A 510 6.92 -8.96 -14.54
N ARG A 511 7.17 -8.65 -13.26
CA ARG A 511 8.45 -8.88 -12.58
C ARG A 511 8.79 -10.34 -12.40
N HIS A 512 7.83 -11.24 -12.58
CA HIS A 512 7.93 -12.66 -12.27
C HIS A 512 7.54 -13.58 -13.43
N ILE A 513 7.59 -13.08 -14.67
CA ILE A 513 7.28 -13.87 -15.88
C ILE A 513 8.16 -15.13 -15.95
N GLY A 514 9.43 -15.03 -15.57
CA GLY A 514 10.31 -16.19 -15.53
C GLY A 514 9.83 -17.27 -14.55
N LEU A 515 9.44 -16.88 -13.33
CA LEU A 515 8.82 -17.79 -12.36
C LEU A 515 7.54 -18.41 -12.93
N ILE A 516 6.63 -17.57 -13.47
CA ILE A 516 5.37 -18.04 -14.07
C ILE A 516 5.64 -19.10 -15.13
N LYS A 517 6.58 -18.85 -16.05
CA LYS A 517 6.90 -19.80 -17.12
C LYS A 517 7.58 -21.07 -16.65
N LEU A 518 8.33 -21.03 -15.54
CA LEU A 518 8.88 -22.24 -14.94
C LEU A 518 7.83 -23.10 -14.24
N ILE A 519 6.89 -22.49 -13.49
CA ILE A 519 5.91 -23.25 -12.72
C ILE A 519 4.63 -23.57 -13.51
N LEU A 520 4.29 -22.75 -14.53
CA LEU A 520 3.08 -22.85 -15.38
C LEU A 520 3.48 -22.64 -16.85
N PRO A 521 4.14 -23.62 -17.50
CA PRO A 521 4.73 -23.44 -18.82
C PRO A 521 3.70 -23.10 -19.91
N ASN A 522 2.45 -23.53 -19.77
CA ASN A 522 1.39 -23.31 -20.76
C ASN A 522 0.57 -22.02 -20.51
N ALA A 523 0.82 -21.29 -19.42
CA ALA A 523 0.13 -20.04 -19.12
C ALA A 523 0.28 -19.02 -20.26
N LYS A 524 -0.81 -18.31 -20.59
CA LYS A 524 -0.82 -17.17 -21.51
C LYS A 524 -0.46 -15.89 -20.76
N ILE A 525 0.32 -15.01 -21.38
CA ILE A 525 0.77 -13.76 -20.77
C ILE A 525 0.48 -12.60 -21.72
N ILE A 526 -0.29 -11.63 -21.27
CA ILE A 526 -0.66 -10.44 -22.03
C ILE A 526 -0.04 -9.23 -21.33
N ASP A 527 0.81 -8.50 -22.05
CA ASP A 527 1.42 -7.24 -21.60
C ASP A 527 0.54 -6.06 -22.01
N ALA A 528 -0.14 -5.45 -21.03
CA ALA A 528 -0.91 -4.24 -21.22
C ALA A 528 0.03 -3.03 -21.23
N ARG A 529 0.22 -2.41 -22.40
CA ARG A 529 1.14 -1.29 -22.58
C ARG A 529 0.38 -0.02 -23.01
N ARG A 530 0.80 1.11 -22.51
CA ARG A 530 0.23 2.42 -22.81
C ARG A 530 1.36 3.44 -23.01
N HIS A 531 1.08 4.53 -23.73
CA HIS A 531 2.03 5.63 -23.93
C HIS A 531 2.74 5.98 -22.60
N PRO A 532 4.10 6.00 -22.57
CA PRO A 532 4.89 6.13 -21.34
C PRO A 532 4.46 7.31 -20.46
N MET A 533 4.35 8.51 -21.05
CA MET A 533 3.93 9.72 -20.33
C MET A 533 2.51 9.60 -19.76
N ALA A 534 1.57 9.06 -20.55
CA ALA A 534 0.18 8.90 -20.13
C ALA A 534 0.04 7.89 -18.99
N CYS A 535 0.76 6.76 -19.06
CA CYS A 535 0.77 5.71 -18.05
C CYS A 535 1.36 6.24 -16.73
N CYS A 536 2.59 6.75 -16.78
CA CYS A 536 3.33 7.21 -15.60
C CYS A 536 2.61 8.38 -14.91
N PHE A 537 2.18 9.39 -15.65
CA PHE A 537 1.49 10.52 -15.05
C PHE A 537 0.11 10.14 -14.49
N SER A 538 -0.62 9.22 -15.13
CA SER A 538 -1.86 8.68 -14.57
C SER A 538 -1.63 7.88 -13.28
N GLY A 539 -0.46 7.22 -13.14
CA GLY A 539 -0.01 6.60 -11.90
C GLY A 539 0.30 7.63 -10.82
N PHE A 540 1.05 8.68 -11.16
CA PHE A 540 1.41 9.76 -10.24
C PHE A 540 0.20 10.51 -9.67
N LYS A 541 -0.89 10.68 -10.44
CA LYS A 541 -2.15 11.29 -9.97
C LYS A 541 -3.01 10.37 -9.10
N GLN A 542 -2.65 9.10 -8.93
CA GLN A 542 -3.45 8.13 -8.20
C GLN A 542 -2.84 7.80 -6.85
N LEU A 543 -3.60 7.99 -5.78
CA LEU A 543 -3.23 7.43 -4.49
C LEU A 543 -3.62 5.95 -4.46
N PHE A 544 -2.64 5.08 -4.49
CA PHE A 544 -2.82 3.64 -4.37
C PHE A 544 -2.81 3.21 -2.90
N ALA A 545 -3.45 2.07 -2.62
CA ALA A 545 -3.48 1.50 -1.27
C ALA A 545 -2.09 0.99 -0.85
N GLU A 546 -1.57 -0.02 -1.55
CA GLU A 546 -0.28 -0.67 -1.28
C GLU A 546 0.36 -1.18 -2.59
N GLY A 547 1.67 -1.39 -2.59
CA GLY A 547 2.40 -2.10 -3.65
C GLY A 547 2.74 -1.29 -4.91
N GLN A 548 2.51 0.02 -4.90
CA GLN A 548 2.79 0.92 -6.03
C GLN A 548 3.66 2.12 -5.60
N GLU A 549 4.59 1.90 -4.70
CA GLU A 549 5.40 2.95 -4.05
C GLU A 549 6.25 3.75 -5.03
N PHE A 550 6.63 3.16 -6.16
CA PHE A 550 7.37 3.82 -7.25
C PHE A 550 6.59 4.94 -7.93
N THR A 551 5.25 4.99 -7.75
CA THR A 551 4.41 6.00 -8.42
C THR A 551 4.47 7.39 -7.79
N TYR A 552 5.02 7.51 -6.59
CA TYR A 552 5.00 8.75 -5.79
C TYR A 552 6.17 9.70 -6.03
N ASP A 553 6.97 9.44 -7.06
CA ASP A 553 8.00 10.34 -7.58
C ASP A 553 8.12 10.20 -9.10
N LEU A 554 8.29 11.32 -9.83
CA LEU A 554 8.35 11.31 -11.29
C LEU A 554 9.60 10.62 -11.83
N SER A 555 10.72 10.70 -11.13
CA SER A 555 11.96 10.00 -11.53
C SER A 555 11.84 8.51 -11.24
N ASP A 556 11.30 8.15 -10.07
CA ASP A 556 11.12 6.75 -9.66
C ASP A 556 10.19 6.01 -10.64
N ILE A 557 9.02 6.60 -10.97
CA ILE A 557 8.08 5.97 -11.91
C ILE A 557 8.62 5.91 -13.34
N GLY A 558 9.35 6.93 -13.78
CA GLY A 558 10.00 6.94 -15.08
C GLY A 558 11.08 5.84 -15.19
N ARG A 559 11.92 5.72 -14.17
CA ARG A 559 12.93 4.66 -14.08
C ARG A 559 12.30 3.26 -14.06
N TYR A 560 11.27 3.08 -13.23
CA TYR A 560 10.55 1.82 -13.16
C TYR A 560 9.91 1.43 -14.50
N TYR A 561 9.39 2.41 -15.26
CA TYR A 561 8.86 2.18 -16.60
C TYR A 561 9.96 1.72 -17.57
N ASN A 562 11.15 2.35 -17.57
CA ASN A 562 12.27 1.94 -18.40
C ASN A 562 12.73 0.52 -18.06
N ASP A 563 12.91 0.21 -16.79
CA ASP A 563 13.28 -1.14 -16.31
C ASP A 563 12.23 -2.20 -16.73
N TYR A 564 10.95 -1.84 -16.71
CA TYR A 564 9.88 -2.69 -17.20
C TYR A 564 9.99 -2.93 -18.72
N VAL A 565 10.22 -1.89 -19.52
CA VAL A 565 10.38 -2.03 -20.99
C VAL A 565 11.57 -2.94 -21.30
N GLU A 566 12.72 -2.71 -20.66
CA GLU A 566 13.91 -3.55 -20.85
C GLU A 566 13.65 -5.03 -20.48
N LEU A 567 12.90 -5.29 -19.42
CA LEU A 567 12.54 -6.65 -19.02
C LEU A 567 11.59 -7.29 -20.04
N MET A 568 10.62 -6.55 -20.58
CA MET A 568 9.68 -7.08 -21.57
C MET A 568 10.38 -7.37 -22.91
N ASP A 569 11.32 -6.54 -23.34
CA ASP A 569 12.15 -6.77 -24.54
C ASP A 569 13.08 -7.98 -24.36
N HIS A 570 13.54 -8.23 -23.15
CA HIS A 570 14.27 -9.46 -22.83
C HIS A 570 13.39 -10.70 -23.09
N TRP A 571 12.13 -10.71 -22.68
CA TRP A 571 11.21 -11.84 -22.93
C TRP A 571 10.98 -12.06 -24.43
N ASP A 572 10.84 -11.00 -25.21
CA ASP A 572 10.74 -11.11 -26.68
C ASP A 572 11.99 -11.75 -27.31
N THR A 573 13.17 -11.48 -26.70
CA THR A 573 14.46 -12.03 -27.17
C THR A 573 14.66 -13.48 -26.78
N VAL A 574 14.41 -13.84 -25.51
CA VAL A 574 14.76 -15.18 -24.99
C VAL A 574 13.65 -16.21 -25.21
N SER A 575 12.40 -15.76 -25.32
CA SER A 575 11.21 -16.61 -25.51
C SER A 575 10.18 -15.95 -26.44
N PRO A 576 10.49 -15.78 -27.73
CA PRO A 576 9.61 -15.11 -28.69
C PRO A 576 8.20 -15.70 -28.72
N GLY A 577 7.18 -14.84 -28.78
CA GLY A 577 5.78 -15.26 -28.84
C GLY A 577 5.17 -15.73 -27.51
N THR A 578 5.94 -15.73 -26.42
CA THR A 578 5.43 -16.11 -25.08
C THR A 578 4.58 -15.02 -24.45
N VAL A 579 4.85 -13.76 -24.76
CA VAL A 579 4.11 -12.60 -24.25
C VAL A 579 3.44 -11.89 -25.42
N LEU A 580 2.14 -11.66 -25.33
CA LEU A 580 1.40 -10.83 -26.29
C LEU A 580 1.41 -9.39 -25.79
N ARG A 581 2.08 -8.49 -26.52
CA ARG A 581 2.05 -7.05 -26.25
C ARG A 581 0.79 -6.41 -26.83
N VAL A 582 0.03 -5.68 -26.01
CA VAL A 582 -1.21 -5.00 -26.41
C VAL A 582 -1.12 -3.53 -26.03
N HIS A 583 -1.06 -2.66 -27.06
CA HIS A 583 -1.02 -1.21 -26.87
C HIS A 583 -2.44 -0.66 -26.65
N TYR A 584 -2.62 0.09 -25.58
CA TYR A 584 -3.91 0.69 -25.23
C TYR A 584 -4.48 1.56 -26.34
N GLU A 585 -3.63 2.34 -27.00
CA GLU A 585 -4.01 3.25 -28.09
C GLU A 585 -4.55 2.49 -29.29
N ASN A 586 -3.95 1.34 -29.66
CA ASN A 586 -4.45 0.48 -30.74
C ASN A 586 -5.81 -0.15 -30.38
N VAL A 587 -6.02 -0.51 -29.10
CA VAL A 587 -7.33 -1.00 -28.63
C VAL A 587 -8.40 0.09 -28.73
N VAL A 588 -8.03 1.36 -28.44
CA VAL A 588 -8.93 2.52 -28.57
C VAL A 588 -9.24 2.85 -30.03
N GLU A 589 -8.27 2.63 -30.92
CA GLU A 589 -8.41 2.94 -32.36
C GLU A 589 -9.20 1.88 -33.11
N ASP A 590 -8.86 0.61 -32.93
CA ASP A 590 -9.49 -0.55 -33.57
C ASP A 590 -9.72 -1.70 -32.58
N LEU A 591 -10.82 -1.61 -31.85
CA LEU A 591 -11.18 -2.59 -30.83
C LEU A 591 -11.34 -4.00 -31.41
N GLU A 592 -12.00 -4.15 -32.59
CA GLU A 592 -12.35 -5.46 -33.12
C GLU A 592 -11.11 -6.24 -33.57
N THR A 593 -10.18 -5.62 -34.29
CA THR A 593 -8.92 -6.23 -34.68
C THR A 593 -8.09 -6.63 -33.49
N GLN A 594 -7.97 -5.75 -32.46
CA GLN A 594 -7.19 -6.06 -31.26
C GLN A 594 -7.81 -7.17 -30.42
N VAL A 595 -9.14 -7.18 -30.26
CA VAL A 595 -9.85 -8.27 -29.57
C VAL A 595 -9.65 -9.60 -30.30
N THR A 596 -9.78 -9.63 -31.63
CA THR A 596 -9.54 -10.84 -32.42
C THR A 596 -8.13 -11.38 -32.20
N ARG A 597 -7.09 -10.53 -32.25
CA ARG A 597 -5.69 -10.88 -32.01
C ARG A 597 -5.47 -11.46 -30.61
N ILE A 598 -6.11 -10.86 -29.60
CA ILE A 598 -6.02 -11.32 -28.20
C ILE A 598 -6.67 -12.71 -28.05
N LEU A 599 -7.85 -12.92 -28.60
CA LEU A 599 -8.56 -14.19 -28.53
C LEU A 599 -7.80 -15.30 -29.27
N GLU A 600 -7.26 -15.02 -30.47
CA GLU A 600 -6.41 -15.96 -31.22
C GLU A 600 -5.18 -16.38 -30.40
N TYR A 601 -4.48 -15.44 -29.76
CA TYR A 601 -3.34 -15.75 -28.89
C TYR A 601 -3.73 -16.63 -27.70
N CYS A 602 -4.91 -16.41 -27.10
CA CYS A 602 -5.44 -17.24 -26.03
C CYS A 602 -5.95 -18.60 -26.51
N GLY A 603 -6.12 -18.82 -27.80
CA GLY A 603 -6.73 -20.01 -28.38
C GLY A 603 -8.25 -20.05 -28.21
N LEU A 604 -8.89 -18.89 -28.12
CA LEU A 604 -10.32 -18.71 -27.92
C LEU A 604 -11.02 -18.34 -29.24
N PRO A 605 -12.24 -18.84 -29.49
CA PRO A 605 -13.04 -18.41 -30.62
C PRO A 605 -13.48 -16.95 -30.44
N PHE A 606 -13.71 -16.25 -31.56
CA PHE A 606 -14.23 -14.89 -31.49
C PHE A 606 -15.67 -14.87 -30.95
N GLU A 607 -15.91 -14.03 -29.91
CA GLU A 607 -17.24 -13.76 -29.37
C GLU A 607 -17.53 -12.24 -29.37
N ARG A 608 -18.68 -11.87 -29.92
CA ARG A 608 -19.10 -10.46 -30.01
C ARG A 608 -19.32 -9.81 -28.65
N ALA A 609 -19.54 -10.59 -27.60
CA ALA A 609 -19.66 -10.13 -26.22
C ALA A 609 -18.40 -9.37 -25.78
N CYS A 610 -17.21 -9.76 -26.25
CA CYS A 610 -15.95 -9.09 -25.96
C CYS A 610 -15.90 -7.65 -26.51
N LEU A 611 -16.61 -7.34 -27.61
CA LEU A 611 -16.73 -5.97 -28.13
C LEU A 611 -17.71 -5.13 -27.30
N ASN A 612 -18.68 -5.78 -26.65
CA ASN A 612 -19.71 -5.14 -25.82
C ASN A 612 -19.38 -5.29 -24.32
N TYR A 613 -18.10 -5.37 -23.97
CA TYR A 613 -17.56 -5.65 -22.64
C TYR A 613 -18.17 -4.76 -21.53
N TYR A 614 -18.61 -3.55 -21.86
CA TYR A 614 -19.23 -2.60 -20.91
C TYR A 614 -20.61 -3.04 -20.42
N ASN A 615 -21.25 -4.03 -21.08
CA ASN A 615 -22.51 -4.65 -20.67
C ASN A 615 -22.31 -5.82 -19.69
N THR A 616 -21.07 -6.26 -19.47
CA THR A 616 -20.78 -7.40 -18.60
C THR A 616 -20.85 -6.97 -17.15
N GLU A 617 -21.84 -7.53 -16.43
CA GLU A 617 -22.05 -7.27 -15.01
C GLU A 617 -21.13 -8.15 -14.16
N ARG A 618 -20.05 -7.56 -13.66
CA ARG A 618 -19.16 -8.17 -12.67
C ARG A 618 -18.63 -7.12 -11.71
N ALA A 619 -18.15 -7.55 -10.53
CA ALA A 619 -17.47 -6.66 -9.59
C ALA A 619 -16.07 -6.30 -10.12
N VAL A 620 -15.83 -5.04 -10.43
CA VAL A 620 -14.51 -4.51 -10.83
C VAL A 620 -13.95 -3.67 -9.69
N ARG A 621 -12.86 -4.14 -9.08
CA ARG A 621 -12.29 -3.56 -7.85
C ARG A 621 -10.97 -2.82 -8.12
N THR A 622 -10.96 -1.95 -9.10
CA THR A 622 -9.79 -1.16 -9.47
C THR A 622 -10.13 0.33 -9.57
N ALA A 623 -9.11 1.17 -9.58
CA ALA A 623 -9.25 2.62 -9.82
C ALA A 623 -9.89 2.95 -11.20
N SER A 624 -9.99 1.98 -12.10
CA SER A 624 -10.56 2.13 -13.44
C SER A 624 -11.98 1.52 -13.59
N SER A 625 -12.62 1.13 -12.47
CA SER A 625 -13.90 0.41 -12.49
C SER A 625 -15.03 1.15 -13.21
N GLU A 626 -15.12 2.48 -13.07
CA GLU A 626 -16.15 3.28 -13.75
C GLU A 626 -15.88 3.40 -15.25
N GLN A 627 -14.61 3.42 -15.66
CA GLN A 627 -14.21 3.59 -17.05
C GLN A 627 -14.59 2.39 -17.92
N VAL A 628 -14.46 1.18 -17.39
CA VAL A 628 -14.72 -0.06 -18.16
C VAL A 628 -16.21 -0.42 -18.24
N ARG A 629 -17.08 0.34 -17.56
CA ARG A 629 -18.56 0.22 -17.68
C ARG A 629 -19.18 1.12 -18.74
N GLN A 630 -18.34 1.76 -19.54
CA GLN A 630 -18.74 2.62 -20.65
C GLN A 630 -18.03 2.17 -21.94
N PRO A 631 -18.62 2.45 -23.12
CA PRO A 631 -17.92 2.26 -24.37
C PRO A 631 -16.59 3.00 -24.36
N ILE A 632 -15.62 2.47 -25.11
CA ILE A 632 -14.28 3.05 -25.16
C ILE A 632 -14.31 4.49 -25.66
N TYR A 633 -13.53 5.37 -25.01
CA TYR A 633 -13.46 6.79 -25.34
C TYR A 633 -12.01 7.29 -25.46
N ARG A 634 -11.77 8.27 -26.36
CA ARG A 634 -10.42 8.74 -26.69
C ARG A 634 -9.85 9.78 -25.72
N GLN A 635 -10.68 10.44 -24.91
CA GLN A 635 -10.25 11.57 -24.07
C GLN A 635 -9.14 11.25 -23.08
N GLY A 636 -9.03 10.01 -22.63
CA GLY A 636 -7.97 9.58 -21.69
C GLY A 636 -6.57 9.50 -22.28
N VAL A 637 -6.41 9.47 -23.62
CA VAL A 637 -5.12 9.24 -24.26
C VAL A 637 -4.17 10.44 -24.09
N GLU A 638 -4.70 11.66 -24.23
CA GLU A 638 -3.92 12.88 -24.31
C GLU A 638 -4.02 13.79 -23.06
N GLN A 639 -4.72 13.38 -22.02
CA GLN A 639 -4.96 14.21 -20.83
C GLN A 639 -3.66 14.72 -20.17
N TRP A 640 -2.56 13.96 -20.24
CA TRP A 640 -1.27 14.35 -19.70
C TRP A 640 -0.65 15.58 -20.39
N LEU A 641 -1.05 15.90 -21.63
CA LEU A 641 -0.54 17.04 -22.38
C LEU A 641 -0.82 18.38 -21.68
N GLN A 642 -1.93 18.48 -20.95
CA GLN A 642 -2.28 19.66 -20.15
C GLN A 642 -1.27 19.93 -19.04
N PHE A 643 -0.60 18.89 -18.57
CA PHE A 643 0.41 18.95 -17.51
C PHE A 643 1.84 18.93 -18.04
N LYS A 644 2.04 18.91 -19.36
CA LYS A 644 3.37 18.81 -20.01
C LYS A 644 4.40 19.80 -19.45
N PRO A 645 4.06 21.09 -19.15
CA PRO A 645 5.02 22.04 -18.60
C PRO A 645 5.68 21.61 -17.28
N PHE A 646 5.02 20.72 -16.50
CA PHE A 646 5.48 20.26 -15.21
C PHE A 646 6.18 18.88 -15.26
N LEU A 647 6.17 18.21 -16.42
CA LEU A 647 6.62 16.83 -16.58
C LEU A 647 8.00 16.68 -17.23
N SER A 648 8.81 17.76 -17.24
CA SER A 648 10.13 17.75 -17.91
C SER A 648 11.08 16.68 -17.38
N ILE A 649 11.06 16.40 -16.06
CA ILE A 649 11.87 15.34 -15.43
C ILE A 649 11.42 13.97 -15.97
N LEU A 650 10.12 13.72 -16.01
CA LEU A 650 9.56 12.47 -16.50
C LEU A 650 9.82 12.27 -17.99
N GLU A 651 9.63 13.34 -18.81
CA GLU A 651 9.88 13.31 -20.26
C GLU A 651 11.34 12.97 -20.56
N LYS A 652 12.28 13.61 -19.83
CA LYS A 652 13.72 13.30 -19.96
C LYS A 652 14.05 11.86 -19.55
N THR A 653 13.48 11.39 -18.46
CA THR A 653 13.72 10.01 -17.99
C THR A 653 13.21 8.97 -18.98
N LEU A 654 12.07 9.25 -19.64
CA LEU A 654 11.37 8.34 -20.55
C LEU A 654 11.76 8.49 -22.04
N GLU A 655 12.70 9.35 -22.40
CA GLU A 655 12.99 9.73 -23.80
C GLU A 655 13.10 8.51 -24.73
N GLN A 656 13.93 7.53 -24.37
CA GLN A 656 14.11 6.30 -25.16
C GLN A 656 12.83 5.46 -25.25
N SER A 657 12.13 5.28 -24.13
CA SER A 657 10.89 4.50 -24.09
C SER A 657 9.75 5.17 -24.88
N ILE A 658 9.72 6.50 -24.97
CA ILE A 658 8.76 7.24 -25.79
C ILE A 658 9.02 6.96 -27.28
N ASP A 659 10.27 7.04 -27.72
CA ASP A 659 10.63 6.82 -29.12
C ASP A 659 10.39 5.36 -29.52
N GLN A 660 10.77 4.41 -28.67
CA GLN A 660 10.48 2.99 -28.91
C GLN A 660 8.96 2.75 -29.01
N TYR A 661 8.17 3.29 -28.09
CA TYR A 661 6.72 3.14 -28.07
C TYR A 661 6.06 3.62 -29.37
N ARG A 662 6.49 4.79 -29.89
CA ARG A 662 6.00 5.35 -31.16
C ARG A 662 6.25 4.40 -32.32
N LEU A 663 7.43 3.78 -32.38
CA LEU A 663 7.76 2.80 -33.40
C LEU A 663 6.90 1.54 -33.30
N GLU A 664 6.70 1.02 -32.09
CA GLU A 664 5.89 -0.18 -31.84
C GLU A 664 4.40 0.02 -32.22
N VAL A 665 3.82 1.15 -31.83
CA VAL A 665 2.40 1.46 -32.16
C VAL A 665 2.20 1.64 -33.66
N SER A 666 3.18 2.20 -34.37
CA SER A 666 3.11 2.39 -35.82
C SER A 666 3.30 1.09 -36.63
N ALA A 667 3.89 0.07 -36.03
CA ALA A 667 4.17 -1.23 -36.65
C ALA A 667 3.04 -2.27 -36.46
N ASN A 668 2.15 -2.06 -35.51
CA ASN A 668 1.02 -2.94 -35.15
C ASN A 668 -0.33 -2.31 -35.53
#